data_e4ab2ffa4384723d9169f747ac46e370
#
_entry.id   e4ab2ffa4384723d9169f747ac46e370
#
_cell.length_a   1.000
_cell.length_b   1.000
_cell.length_c   1.000
_cell.angle_alpha   90.00
_cell.angle_beta   90.00
_cell.angle_gamma   90.00
#
_symmetry.space_group_name_H-M   'P 1'
#
loop_
_entity.id
_entity.type
_entity.pdbx_description
1 polymer ?
#
loop_
_entity_poly.entity_id
_entity_poly.type
_entity_poly.pdbx_seq_one_letter_code
_entity_poly.pdbx_strand_id
1 'polypeptide(L)'
;MTTAAPTSFSISQMEQKLPRQRDPLQRLFLLDSMASYYAFTNVARAQELLAEQQCILDQHDNPDFRLNYHLNKATVDNQLYQFEAAEREFKAAIELLEERGAAKQLAEAYVDYAGTCMNLEHMDEVLEYLEKATRLLKNFPDERLMARVNCREGYMHLHYSNYSNAIEFFLEAEKRMTAPQQQLRLKDQYFFTLIHSGLGKVYERNDEYEKSIRSYLKVVDICRSVGMRTRLSWHYLNVGNGYLALSDYENAENYFRKAIDVADDQSQQARAGAYANVGLCYLEKKEYDQALELFDLAERLYRAKSDTDFYNFSNIESWRGRLYDELNNTERAMQHYERALAYAREIEDYKQLASISKDIAALYAELEDFRNAYEYQLMHSRMEEQYLEQLERRKQMELEIKYDAEKKKQEAELLQLQATRLQLKALRAQMNPHFMYNALNAIQHYITSNEISSAAKYLAKFAKLMRQSLDYSDLEIISLEKELEFLEDYLYINEKLRFEGRLSYNIEVDDEIEEDILGVPTMIVQPYVENAIEHGLRTKKDGFVRVQFELYDDDTILCIVEDNGIGREKARQLRMQDPQYQNHRSKGTNITEKRLQILHHAKDAEVFVNTIDLKSKQTGEANGTRVEIKIPIVEIQVK
;
A
#
# COMPACT_ATOMS: atom_id res chain seq x y z
N MET A 1 -20.91 -16.13 -10.83
CA MET A 1 -22.13 -16.25 -10.01
C MET A 1 -21.76 -15.83 -8.60
N THR A 2 -22.21 -14.66 -8.19
CA THR A 2 -22.04 -14.16 -6.82
C THR A 2 -22.87 -15.01 -5.90
N THR A 3 -22.24 -15.94 -5.18
CA THR A 3 -22.89 -16.67 -4.09
C THR A 3 -23.29 -15.67 -3.02
N ALA A 4 -24.60 -15.51 -2.87
CA ALA A 4 -25.20 -14.78 -1.76
C ALA A 4 -24.55 -15.26 -0.44
N ALA A 5 -24.17 -14.30 0.43
CA ALA A 5 -23.67 -14.61 1.75
C ALA A 5 -24.71 -15.50 2.46
N PRO A 6 -24.32 -16.71 2.92
CA PRO A 6 -25.27 -17.56 3.59
C PRO A 6 -25.70 -16.88 4.89
N THR A 7 -26.98 -16.98 5.17
CA THR A 7 -27.60 -16.65 6.46
C THR A 7 -26.66 -17.01 7.60
N SER A 8 -26.34 -16.06 8.46
CA SER A 8 -25.41 -16.16 9.59
C SER A 8 -25.81 -17.28 10.54
N PHE A 9 -25.34 -18.50 10.30
CA PHE A 9 -25.36 -19.52 11.32
C PHE A 9 -24.38 -19.10 12.41
N SER A 10 -24.83 -19.11 13.66
CA SER A 10 -23.90 -18.96 14.78
C SER A 10 -22.90 -20.12 14.78
N ILE A 11 -21.68 -19.88 15.23
CA ILE A 11 -20.64 -20.93 15.33
C ILE A 11 -21.18 -22.17 16.07
N SER A 12 -21.96 -21.97 17.13
CA SER A 12 -22.64 -23.04 17.87
C SER A 12 -23.58 -23.90 16.99
N GLN A 13 -24.28 -23.28 16.04
CA GLN A 13 -25.14 -24.03 15.11
C GLN A 13 -24.30 -24.81 14.06
N MET A 14 -23.16 -24.27 13.66
CA MET A 14 -22.21 -24.96 12.76
C MET A 14 -21.62 -26.19 13.45
N GLU A 15 -21.19 -26.07 14.71
CA GLU A 15 -20.70 -27.20 15.53
C GLU A 15 -21.74 -28.33 15.64
N GLN A 16 -23.02 -28.01 15.83
CA GLN A 16 -24.10 -29.01 15.91
C GLN A 16 -24.37 -29.68 14.54
N LYS A 17 -24.16 -28.97 13.43
CA LYS A 17 -24.43 -29.47 12.09
C LYS A 17 -23.27 -30.29 11.53
N LEU A 18 -22.04 -29.96 11.84
CA LEU A 18 -20.83 -30.58 11.27
C LEU A 18 -20.84 -32.12 11.40
N PRO A 19 -21.14 -32.74 12.56
CA PRO A 19 -21.16 -34.20 12.68
C PRO A 19 -22.21 -34.90 11.82
N ARG A 20 -23.29 -34.18 11.46
CA ARG A 20 -24.41 -34.72 10.67
C ARG A 20 -24.28 -34.49 9.18
N GLN A 21 -23.38 -33.61 8.77
CA GLN A 21 -23.21 -33.26 7.36
C GLN A 21 -22.39 -34.29 6.62
N ARG A 22 -22.98 -34.92 5.60
CA ARG A 22 -22.34 -35.97 4.77
C ARG A 22 -21.94 -35.48 3.38
N ASP A 23 -22.57 -34.41 2.89
CA ASP A 23 -22.21 -33.82 1.60
C ASP A 23 -20.83 -33.16 1.70
N PRO A 24 -19.84 -33.54 0.88
CA PRO A 24 -18.48 -33.04 0.98
C PRO A 24 -18.37 -31.52 0.81
N LEU A 25 -19.12 -30.89 -0.12
CA LEU A 25 -19.07 -29.46 -0.36
C LEU A 25 -19.66 -28.65 0.78
N GLN A 26 -20.81 -29.11 1.31
CA GLN A 26 -21.42 -28.44 2.47
C GLN A 26 -20.57 -28.65 3.73
N ARG A 27 -19.90 -29.79 3.86
CA ARG A 27 -18.98 -30.07 4.95
C ARG A 27 -17.74 -29.17 4.86
N LEU A 28 -17.13 -29.03 3.67
CA LEU A 28 -16.04 -28.08 3.42
C LEU A 28 -16.42 -26.64 3.76
N PHE A 29 -17.62 -26.21 3.41
CA PHE A 29 -18.12 -24.89 3.77
C PHE A 29 -18.19 -24.66 5.29
N LEU A 30 -18.70 -25.64 6.05
CA LEU A 30 -18.75 -25.54 7.50
C LEU A 30 -17.34 -25.51 8.12
N LEU A 31 -16.46 -26.43 7.67
CA LEU A 31 -15.08 -26.52 8.13
C LEU A 31 -14.32 -25.22 7.88
N ASP A 32 -14.43 -24.65 6.68
CA ASP A 32 -13.79 -23.40 6.30
C ASP A 32 -14.24 -22.22 7.16
N SER A 33 -15.56 -22.06 7.30
CA SER A 33 -16.15 -20.99 8.11
C SER A 33 -15.76 -21.07 9.58
N MET A 34 -15.74 -22.29 10.13
CA MET A 34 -15.38 -22.54 11.52
C MET A 34 -13.86 -22.40 11.74
N ALA A 35 -13.03 -22.89 10.81
CA ALA A 35 -11.58 -22.76 10.88
C ALA A 35 -11.17 -21.27 10.87
N SER A 36 -11.76 -20.47 10.00
CA SER A 36 -11.54 -19.02 9.94
C SER A 36 -11.89 -18.30 11.24
N TYR A 37 -12.94 -18.71 11.93
CA TYR A 37 -13.30 -18.18 13.23
C TYR A 37 -12.38 -18.64 14.35
N TYR A 38 -12.11 -19.96 14.40
CA TYR A 38 -11.29 -20.55 15.47
C TYR A 38 -9.79 -20.21 15.32
N ALA A 39 -9.32 -19.83 14.15
CA ALA A 39 -7.94 -19.35 13.96
C ALA A 39 -7.58 -18.19 14.91
N PHE A 40 -8.55 -17.39 15.34
CA PHE A 40 -8.35 -16.27 16.27
C PHE A 40 -8.87 -16.54 17.70
N THR A 41 -9.76 -17.52 17.90
CA THR A 41 -10.44 -17.72 19.19
C THR A 41 -10.04 -19.03 19.88
N ASN A 42 -9.75 -20.08 19.12
CA ASN A 42 -9.32 -21.41 19.63
C ASN A 42 -8.47 -22.14 18.58
N VAL A 43 -7.18 -21.91 18.59
CA VAL A 43 -6.25 -22.41 17.58
C VAL A 43 -6.20 -23.95 17.53
N ALA A 44 -6.29 -24.64 18.68
CA ALA A 44 -6.32 -26.10 18.70
C ALA A 44 -7.52 -26.65 17.93
N ARG A 45 -8.71 -26.06 18.13
CA ARG A 45 -9.91 -26.42 17.38
C ARG A 45 -9.76 -26.12 15.89
N ALA A 46 -9.14 -24.99 15.52
CA ALA A 46 -8.86 -24.66 14.14
C ALA A 46 -7.96 -25.72 13.47
N GLN A 47 -6.93 -26.22 14.16
CA GLN A 47 -6.05 -27.29 13.64
C GLN A 47 -6.82 -28.58 13.34
N GLU A 48 -7.71 -29.01 14.25
CA GLU A 48 -8.55 -30.19 14.01
C GLU A 48 -9.43 -30.04 12.77
N LEU A 49 -10.07 -28.88 12.62
CA LEU A 49 -10.94 -28.59 11.48
C LEU A 49 -10.17 -28.52 10.15
N LEU A 50 -8.97 -27.93 10.16
CA LEU A 50 -8.10 -27.86 8.99
C LEU A 50 -7.57 -29.26 8.59
N ALA A 51 -7.24 -30.12 9.55
CA ALA A 51 -6.84 -31.49 9.26
C ALA A 51 -7.95 -32.27 8.56
N GLU A 52 -9.19 -32.13 9.03
CA GLU A 52 -10.35 -32.71 8.39
C GLU A 52 -10.63 -32.12 7.00
N GLN A 53 -10.53 -30.78 6.87
CA GLN A 53 -10.70 -30.08 5.59
C GLN A 53 -9.69 -30.59 4.55
N GLN A 54 -8.43 -30.78 4.92
CA GLN A 54 -7.39 -31.33 4.05
C GLN A 54 -7.75 -32.73 3.55
N CYS A 55 -8.16 -33.65 4.44
CA CYS A 55 -8.55 -34.99 4.06
C CYS A 55 -9.68 -35.01 3.01
N ILE A 56 -10.63 -34.08 3.10
CA ILE A 56 -11.72 -33.98 2.11
C ILE A 56 -11.21 -33.38 0.81
N LEU A 57 -10.37 -32.34 0.85
CA LEU A 57 -9.78 -31.71 -0.34
C LEU A 57 -8.88 -32.66 -1.13
N ASP A 58 -8.20 -33.59 -0.48
CA ASP A 58 -7.37 -34.61 -1.15
C ASP A 58 -8.20 -35.61 -1.94
N GLN A 59 -9.46 -35.82 -1.57
CA GLN A 59 -10.42 -36.71 -2.26
C GLN A 59 -11.31 -35.96 -3.26
N HIS A 60 -11.66 -34.71 -2.94
CA HIS A 60 -12.58 -33.86 -3.67
C HIS A 60 -11.97 -32.47 -3.81
N ASP A 61 -11.07 -32.32 -4.77
CA ASP A 61 -10.39 -31.05 -4.99
C ASP A 61 -11.39 -29.95 -5.39
N ASN A 62 -11.35 -28.88 -4.63
CA ASN A 62 -12.12 -27.67 -4.93
C ASN A 62 -11.19 -26.45 -4.76
N PRO A 63 -10.89 -25.74 -5.85
CA PRO A 63 -9.93 -24.67 -5.85
C PRO A 63 -10.25 -23.54 -4.85
N ASP A 64 -11.54 -23.23 -4.61
CA ASP A 64 -11.92 -22.14 -3.69
C ASP A 64 -11.68 -22.53 -2.23
N PHE A 65 -12.06 -23.76 -1.86
CA PHE A 65 -11.79 -24.26 -0.51
C PHE A 65 -10.32 -24.57 -0.28
N ARG A 66 -9.55 -24.92 -1.33
CA ARG A 66 -8.10 -25.10 -1.24
C ARG A 66 -7.38 -23.79 -0.95
N LEU A 67 -7.76 -22.70 -1.65
CA LEU A 67 -7.27 -21.36 -1.36
C LEU A 67 -7.55 -20.95 0.10
N ASN A 68 -8.81 -21.10 0.54
CA ASN A 68 -9.18 -20.74 1.91
C ASN A 68 -8.46 -21.61 2.95
N TYR A 69 -8.23 -22.89 2.64
CA TYR A 69 -7.44 -23.78 3.47
C TYR A 69 -6.03 -23.22 3.68
N HIS A 70 -5.31 -22.85 2.60
CA HIS A 70 -3.97 -22.28 2.71
C HIS A 70 -3.96 -20.99 3.55
N LEU A 71 -4.91 -20.07 3.33
CA LEU A 71 -5.01 -18.82 4.10
C LEU A 71 -5.31 -19.06 5.59
N ASN A 72 -6.25 -19.95 5.91
CA ASN A 72 -6.59 -20.29 7.28
C ASN A 72 -5.44 -21.04 7.97
N LYS A 73 -4.80 -21.98 7.26
CA LYS A 73 -3.65 -22.75 7.77
C LYS A 73 -2.47 -21.82 8.07
N ALA A 74 -2.13 -20.93 7.14
CA ALA A 74 -1.09 -19.93 7.37
C ALA A 74 -1.37 -19.04 8.59
N THR A 75 -2.64 -18.62 8.76
CA THR A 75 -3.07 -17.84 9.93
C THR A 75 -2.88 -18.64 11.23
N VAL A 76 -3.28 -19.91 11.24
CA VAL A 76 -3.12 -20.81 12.39
C VAL A 76 -1.64 -21.03 12.72
N ASP A 77 -0.81 -21.33 11.71
CA ASP A 77 0.62 -21.54 11.89
C ASP A 77 1.32 -20.28 12.46
N ASN A 78 0.92 -19.08 12.01
CA ASN A 78 1.39 -17.82 12.61
C ASN A 78 1.00 -17.67 14.09
N GLN A 79 -0.21 -18.09 14.47
CA GLN A 79 -0.64 -18.05 15.87
C GLN A 79 0.15 -19.04 16.73
N LEU A 80 0.65 -20.12 16.13
CA LEU A 80 1.47 -21.16 16.76
C LEU A 80 2.97 -20.88 16.72
N TYR A 81 3.37 -19.72 16.21
CA TYR A 81 4.79 -19.34 16.02
C TYR A 81 5.55 -20.27 15.06
N GLN A 82 4.84 -20.94 14.13
CA GLN A 82 5.42 -21.79 13.08
C GLN A 82 5.55 -20.96 11.78
N PHE A 83 6.43 -19.99 11.80
CA PHE A 83 6.49 -18.95 10.77
C PHE A 83 6.92 -19.47 9.39
N GLU A 84 7.86 -20.44 9.33
CA GLU A 84 8.28 -21.06 8.08
C GLU A 84 7.17 -21.94 7.45
N ALA A 85 6.30 -22.53 8.29
CA ALA A 85 5.12 -23.23 7.80
C ALA A 85 4.08 -22.23 7.26
N ALA A 86 3.82 -21.16 8.00
CA ALA A 86 2.92 -20.09 7.56
C ALA A 86 3.38 -19.45 6.24
N GLU A 87 4.68 -19.24 6.06
CA GLU A 87 5.28 -18.70 4.84
C GLU A 87 4.93 -19.58 3.61
N ARG A 88 5.14 -20.91 3.72
CA ARG A 88 4.83 -21.84 2.62
C ARG A 88 3.36 -21.79 2.24
N GLU A 89 2.47 -21.74 3.22
CA GLU A 89 1.03 -21.69 3.00
C GLU A 89 0.59 -20.36 2.39
N PHE A 90 1.16 -19.22 2.82
CA PHE A 90 0.88 -17.92 2.20
C PHE A 90 1.37 -17.85 0.76
N LYS A 91 2.58 -18.35 0.47
CA LYS A 91 3.10 -18.36 -0.91
C LYS A 91 2.18 -19.17 -1.84
N ALA A 92 1.73 -20.35 -1.42
CA ALA A 92 0.77 -21.16 -2.17
C ALA A 92 -0.58 -20.42 -2.39
N ALA A 93 -1.08 -19.73 -1.36
CA ALA A 93 -2.32 -18.96 -1.50
C ALA A 93 -2.15 -17.76 -2.45
N ILE A 94 -1.01 -17.07 -2.40
CA ILE A 94 -0.71 -15.92 -3.25
C ILE A 94 -0.64 -16.34 -4.72
N GLU A 95 0.05 -17.45 -5.06
CA GLU A 95 0.10 -17.98 -6.42
C GLU A 95 -1.31 -18.24 -6.98
N LEU A 96 -2.18 -18.90 -6.22
CA LEU A 96 -3.56 -19.16 -6.62
C LEU A 96 -4.37 -17.86 -6.81
N LEU A 97 -4.11 -16.82 -6.02
CA LEU A 97 -4.80 -15.53 -6.12
C LEU A 97 -4.31 -14.70 -7.30
N GLU A 98 -3.03 -14.76 -7.63
CA GLU A 98 -2.44 -14.11 -8.81
C GLU A 98 -3.01 -14.70 -10.10
N GLU A 99 -3.09 -16.04 -10.21
CA GLU A 99 -3.69 -16.72 -11.35
C GLU A 99 -5.15 -16.33 -11.57
N ARG A 100 -5.91 -16.10 -10.48
CA ARG A 100 -7.33 -15.75 -10.55
C ARG A 100 -7.60 -14.26 -10.79
N GLY A 101 -6.60 -13.40 -10.63
CA GLY A 101 -6.76 -11.95 -10.69
C GLY A 101 -7.67 -11.38 -9.58
N ALA A 102 -7.75 -12.03 -8.42
CA ALA A 102 -8.62 -11.66 -7.31
C ALA A 102 -8.00 -10.52 -6.46
N ALA A 103 -7.92 -9.33 -7.02
CA ALA A 103 -7.13 -8.20 -6.51
C ALA A 103 -7.37 -7.87 -5.03
N LYS A 104 -8.62 -7.91 -4.54
CA LYS A 104 -8.93 -7.60 -3.13
C LYS A 104 -8.40 -8.67 -2.17
N GLN A 105 -8.61 -9.95 -2.48
CA GLN A 105 -8.11 -11.05 -1.66
C GLN A 105 -6.58 -11.12 -1.70
N LEU A 106 -5.99 -10.80 -2.85
CA LEU A 106 -4.55 -10.72 -3.03
C LEU A 106 -3.93 -9.61 -2.16
N ALA A 107 -4.52 -8.42 -2.13
CA ALA A 107 -4.07 -7.35 -1.24
C ALA A 107 -4.14 -7.76 0.24
N GLU A 108 -5.22 -8.46 0.64
CA GLU A 108 -5.38 -8.98 2.01
C GLU A 108 -4.29 -10.03 2.33
N ALA A 109 -4.02 -10.97 1.40
CA ALA A 109 -2.99 -11.99 1.56
C ALA A 109 -1.57 -11.37 1.65
N TYR A 110 -1.27 -10.36 0.87
CA TYR A 110 0.01 -9.64 0.95
C TYR A 110 0.24 -8.98 2.32
N VAL A 111 -0.80 -8.31 2.89
CA VAL A 111 -0.71 -7.70 4.23
C VAL A 111 -0.50 -8.75 5.33
N ASP A 112 -1.15 -9.91 5.21
CA ASP A 112 -1.00 -11.00 6.18
C ASP A 112 0.38 -11.63 6.06
N TYR A 113 0.85 -11.91 4.84
CA TYR A 113 2.16 -12.46 4.57
C TYR A 113 3.30 -11.54 5.01
N ALA A 114 3.16 -10.22 4.79
CA ALA A 114 4.11 -9.24 5.34
C ALA A 114 4.29 -9.38 6.86
N GLY A 115 3.23 -9.76 7.59
CA GLY A 115 3.35 -10.06 9.02
C GLY A 115 4.15 -11.32 9.33
N THR A 116 4.09 -12.33 8.47
CA THR A 116 4.95 -13.54 8.58
C THR A 116 6.40 -13.19 8.30
N CYS A 117 6.67 -12.45 7.23
CA CYS A 117 8.00 -11.96 6.88
C CYS A 117 8.64 -11.14 8.02
N MET A 118 7.85 -10.30 8.72
CA MET A 118 8.33 -9.59 9.92
C MET A 118 8.81 -10.54 11.02
N ASN A 119 8.08 -11.63 11.26
CA ASN A 119 8.44 -12.58 12.29
C ASN A 119 9.65 -13.45 11.89
N LEU A 120 9.93 -13.56 10.58
CA LEU A 120 11.11 -14.22 10.01
C LEU A 120 12.30 -13.26 9.80
N GLU A 121 12.13 -11.98 10.16
CA GLU A 121 13.12 -10.90 9.96
C GLU A 121 13.47 -10.63 8.47
N HIS A 122 12.61 -11.04 7.52
CA HIS A 122 12.76 -10.79 6.10
C HIS A 122 12.22 -9.39 5.73
N MET A 123 12.86 -8.34 6.21
CA MET A 123 12.34 -6.97 6.14
C MET A 123 12.23 -6.40 4.71
N ASP A 124 13.06 -6.85 3.78
CA ASP A 124 12.96 -6.47 2.35
C ASP A 124 11.65 -6.98 1.73
N GLU A 125 11.27 -8.23 2.06
CA GLU A 125 10.00 -8.80 1.61
C GLU A 125 8.80 -8.08 2.24
N VAL A 126 8.90 -7.64 3.49
CA VAL A 126 7.84 -6.83 4.14
C VAL A 126 7.53 -5.60 3.33
N LEU A 127 8.56 -4.81 2.95
CA LEU A 127 8.39 -3.60 2.15
C LEU A 127 7.76 -3.91 0.79
N GLU A 128 8.26 -4.93 0.10
CA GLU A 128 7.77 -5.33 -1.22
C GLU A 128 6.26 -5.67 -1.19
N TYR A 129 5.84 -6.52 -0.23
CA TYR A 129 4.45 -6.96 -0.17
C TYR A 129 3.49 -5.86 0.33
N LEU A 130 3.93 -4.96 1.22
CA LEU A 130 3.13 -3.79 1.60
C LEU A 130 2.96 -2.81 0.43
N GLU A 131 4.00 -2.60 -0.39
CA GLU A 131 3.87 -1.80 -1.61
C GLU A 131 2.92 -2.44 -2.63
N LYS A 132 3.02 -3.77 -2.86
CA LYS A 132 2.09 -4.50 -3.73
C LYS A 132 0.65 -4.34 -3.26
N ALA A 133 0.39 -4.51 -1.96
CA ALA A 133 -0.94 -4.31 -1.38
C ALA A 133 -1.45 -2.88 -1.60
N THR A 134 -0.63 -1.88 -1.31
CA THR A 134 -0.97 -0.46 -1.47
C THR A 134 -1.26 -0.09 -2.93
N ARG A 135 -0.49 -0.62 -3.89
CA ARG A 135 -0.75 -0.43 -5.33
C ARG A 135 -2.12 -0.98 -5.75
N LEU A 136 -2.49 -2.17 -5.26
CA LEU A 136 -3.80 -2.74 -5.52
C LEU A 136 -4.91 -1.87 -4.90
N LEU A 137 -4.72 -1.39 -3.66
CA LEU A 137 -5.70 -0.57 -2.94
C LEU A 137 -5.97 0.80 -3.60
N LYS A 138 -5.07 1.32 -4.45
CA LYS A 138 -5.34 2.51 -5.29
C LYS A 138 -6.49 2.30 -6.27
N ASN A 139 -6.69 1.06 -6.75
CA ASN A 139 -7.74 0.74 -7.70
C ASN A 139 -9.08 0.38 -7.03
N PHE A 140 -9.07 -0.04 -5.77
CA PHE A 140 -10.28 -0.32 -4.98
C PHE A 140 -10.03 0.11 -3.52
N PRO A 141 -10.30 1.36 -3.15
CA PRO A 141 -10.10 1.85 -1.79
C PRO A 141 -10.86 1.02 -0.76
N ASP A 142 -10.14 0.49 0.24
CA ASP A 142 -10.71 -0.22 1.40
C ASP A 142 -10.01 0.25 2.67
N GLU A 143 -10.70 1.08 3.46
CA GLU A 143 -10.14 1.71 4.66
C GLU A 143 -9.67 0.68 5.70
N ARG A 144 -10.33 -0.49 5.80
CA ARG A 144 -9.92 -1.53 6.75
C ARG A 144 -8.62 -2.20 6.31
N LEU A 145 -8.46 -2.49 5.01
CA LEU A 145 -7.22 -3.05 4.49
C LEU A 145 -6.09 -2.02 4.58
N MET A 146 -6.36 -0.74 4.31
CA MET A 146 -5.37 0.32 4.48
C MET A 146 -4.96 0.46 5.97
N ALA A 147 -5.89 0.36 6.90
CA ALA A 147 -5.58 0.34 8.33
C ALA A 147 -4.65 -0.85 8.71
N ARG A 148 -4.85 -2.02 8.08
CA ARG A 148 -3.98 -3.18 8.30
C ARG A 148 -2.57 -2.96 7.70
N VAL A 149 -2.47 -2.30 6.53
CA VAL A 149 -1.19 -1.85 5.95
C VAL A 149 -0.48 -0.92 6.93
N ASN A 150 -1.14 0.14 7.38
CA ASN A 150 -0.56 1.09 8.35
C ASN A 150 -0.14 0.39 9.65
N CYS A 151 -0.90 -0.61 10.11
CA CYS A 151 -0.52 -1.41 11.27
C CYS A 151 0.83 -2.14 11.05
N ARG A 152 1.03 -2.75 9.86
CA ARG A 152 2.31 -3.41 9.52
C ARG A 152 3.46 -2.40 9.39
N GLU A 153 3.21 -1.26 8.75
CA GLU A 153 4.19 -0.16 8.67
C GLU A 153 4.58 0.34 10.06
N GLY A 154 3.62 0.47 10.98
CA GLY A 154 3.88 0.79 12.38
C GLY A 154 4.82 -0.22 13.06
N TYR A 155 4.60 -1.51 12.84
CA TYR A 155 5.48 -2.56 13.38
C TYR A 155 6.86 -2.56 12.73
N MET A 156 6.96 -2.27 11.43
CA MET A 156 8.24 -2.10 10.74
C MET A 156 9.05 -0.95 11.35
N HIS A 157 8.41 0.20 11.57
CA HIS A 157 9.06 1.32 12.25
C HIS A 157 9.44 1.02 13.70
N LEU A 158 8.62 0.24 14.41
CA LEU A 158 8.94 -0.23 15.76
C LEU A 158 10.16 -1.17 15.76
N HIS A 159 10.27 -2.06 14.77
CA HIS A 159 11.44 -2.95 14.60
C HIS A 159 12.74 -2.12 14.45
N TYR A 160 12.70 -1.05 13.67
CA TYR A 160 13.83 -0.13 13.50
C TYR A 160 13.97 0.92 14.60
N SER A 161 13.24 0.78 15.71
CA SER A 161 13.25 1.73 16.84
C SER A 161 12.85 3.17 16.47
N ASN A 162 12.16 3.36 15.34
CA ASN A 162 11.61 4.64 14.92
C ASN A 162 10.26 4.89 15.57
N TYR A 163 10.29 5.23 16.84
CA TYR A 163 9.08 5.27 17.69
C TYR A 163 8.08 6.35 17.27
N SER A 164 8.56 7.51 16.80
CA SER A 164 7.68 8.60 16.35
C SER A 164 6.81 8.19 15.17
N ASN A 165 7.43 7.61 14.12
CA ASN A 165 6.71 7.14 12.95
C ASN A 165 5.83 5.93 13.30
N ALA A 166 6.30 5.02 14.16
CA ALA A 166 5.50 3.89 14.61
C ALA A 166 4.19 4.34 15.26
N ILE A 167 4.25 5.37 16.14
CA ILE A 167 3.05 5.97 16.75
C ILE A 167 2.13 6.56 15.69
N GLU A 168 2.66 7.32 14.73
CA GLU A 168 1.87 7.95 13.68
C GLU A 168 1.10 6.90 12.86
N PHE A 169 1.78 5.86 12.39
CA PHE A 169 1.16 4.78 11.63
C PHE A 169 0.12 4.00 12.45
N PHE A 170 0.38 3.70 13.71
CA PHE A 170 -0.60 3.03 14.56
C PHE A 170 -1.82 3.91 14.84
N LEU A 171 -1.66 5.20 15.09
CA LEU A 171 -2.78 6.12 15.30
C LEU A 171 -3.60 6.31 14.02
N GLU A 172 -2.98 6.41 12.85
CA GLU A 172 -3.72 6.46 11.58
C GLU A 172 -4.46 5.14 11.32
N ALA A 173 -3.86 3.99 11.65
CA ALA A 173 -4.53 2.69 11.59
C ALA A 173 -5.74 2.64 12.53
N GLU A 174 -5.61 3.09 13.78
CA GLU A 174 -6.73 3.18 14.75
C GLU A 174 -7.85 4.06 14.22
N LYS A 175 -7.53 5.25 13.70
CA LYS A 175 -8.49 6.20 13.13
C LYS A 175 -9.29 5.57 11.99
N ARG A 176 -8.63 4.88 11.05
CA ARG A 176 -9.27 4.20 9.93
C ARG A 176 -10.16 3.04 10.40
N MET A 177 -9.75 2.29 11.41
CA MET A 177 -10.57 1.19 12.00
C MET A 177 -11.80 1.69 12.76
N THR A 178 -11.74 2.89 13.35
CA THR A 178 -12.83 3.47 14.16
C THR A 178 -13.77 4.38 13.39
N ALA A 179 -13.64 4.50 12.07
CA ALA A 179 -14.52 5.32 11.23
C ALA A 179 -16.01 4.93 11.38
N PRO A 180 -16.95 5.90 11.47
CA PRO A 180 -18.31 5.71 12.01
C PRO A 180 -19.26 4.78 11.26
N GLN A 181 -18.87 4.15 10.19
CA GLN A 181 -19.76 3.28 9.38
C GLN A 181 -19.25 1.86 9.20
N GLN A 182 -18.21 1.44 9.93
CA GLN A 182 -17.58 0.15 9.70
C GLN A 182 -17.95 -0.87 10.78
N GLN A 183 -18.65 -1.93 10.36
CA GLN A 183 -18.78 -3.13 11.19
C GLN A 183 -17.49 -3.96 11.05
N LEU A 184 -16.68 -4.00 12.11
CA LEU A 184 -15.42 -4.73 12.14
C LEU A 184 -15.68 -6.25 12.14
N ARG A 185 -15.01 -6.98 11.23
CA ARG A 185 -14.96 -8.44 11.22
C ARG A 185 -14.00 -8.94 12.31
N LEU A 186 -14.07 -10.22 12.66
CA LEU A 186 -13.17 -10.80 13.67
C LEU A 186 -11.69 -10.58 13.37
N LYS A 187 -11.28 -10.69 12.11
CA LYS A 187 -9.93 -10.41 11.65
C LYS A 187 -9.54 -8.91 11.80
N ASP A 188 -10.49 -8.00 11.60
CA ASP A 188 -10.26 -6.55 11.85
C ASP A 188 -10.07 -6.30 13.36
N GLN A 189 -10.86 -6.98 14.22
CA GLN A 189 -10.68 -6.93 15.67
C GLN A 189 -9.28 -7.46 16.08
N TYR A 190 -8.81 -8.52 15.45
CA TYR A 190 -7.45 -9.01 15.67
C TYR A 190 -6.40 -7.95 15.29
N PHE A 191 -6.51 -7.30 14.11
CA PHE A 191 -5.61 -6.21 13.76
C PHE A 191 -5.72 -5.02 14.74
N PHE A 192 -6.90 -4.75 15.25
CA PHE A 192 -7.09 -3.72 16.26
C PHE A 192 -6.35 -4.05 17.56
N THR A 193 -6.29 -5.33 17.95
CA THR A 193 -5.42 -5.76 19.07
C THR A 193 -3.94 -5.56 18.74
N LEU A 194 -3.50 -5.81 17.50
CA LEU A 194 -2.13 -5.57 17.08
C LEU A 194 -1.77 -4.07 17.15
N ILE A 195 -2.64 -3.18 16.67
CA ILE A 195 -2.44 -1.72 16.73
C ILE A 195 -2.18 -1.27 18.17
N HIS A 196 -3.07 -1.66 19.10
CA HIS A 196 -2.91 -1.26 20.50
C HIS A 196 -1.76 -1.96 21.21
N SER A 197 -1.42 -3.20 20.82
CA SER A 197 -0.21 -3.85 21.31
C SER A 197 1.06 -3.13 20.83
N GLY A 198 1.08 -2.69 19.57
CA GLY A 198 2.17 -1.88 19.02
C GLY A 198 2.31 -0.55 19.75
N LEU A 199 1.21 0.18 19.94
CA LEU A 199 1.21 1.43 20.73
C LEU A 199 1.69 1.20 22.17
N GLY A 200 1.21 0.13 22.83
CA GLY A 200 1.66 -0.23 24.18
C GLY A 200 3.16 -0.44 24.22
N LYS A 201 3.72 -1.16 23.26
CA LYS A 201 5.17 -1.43 23.19
C LYS A 201 5.99 -0.18 22.89
N VAL A 202 5.51 0.72 22.02
CA VAL A 202 6.21 2.00 21.76
C VAL A 202 6.18 2.89 22.98
N TYR A 203 5.04 3.03 23.66
CA TYR A 203 4.96 3.82 24.89
C TYR A 203 5.83 3.25 26.01
N GLU A 204 5.93 1.93 26.15
CA GLU A 204 6.85 1.28 27.07
C GLU A 204 8.32 1.63 26.76
N ARG A 205 8.70 1.65 25.47
CA ARG A 205 10.06 2.01 25.04
C ARG A 205 10.41 3.49 25.25
N ASN A 206 9.39 4.34 25.34
CA ASN A 206 9.52 5.78 25.62
C ASN A 206 9.32 6.10 27.10
N ASP A 207 9.28 5.10 27.99
CA ASP A 207 9.03 5.23 29.43
C ASP A 207 7.68 5.90 29.78
N GLU A 208 6.71 5.85 28.84
CA GLU A 208 5.35 6.38 29.02
C GLU A 208 4.41 5.26 29.54
N TYR A 209 4.72 4.71 30.70
CA TYR A 209 4.10 3.47 31.22
C TYR A 209 2.58 3.57 31.40
N GLU A 210 2.01 4.71 31.81
CA GLU A 210 0.57 4.88 31.95
C GLU A 210 -0.15 4.80 30.60
N LYS A 211 0.47 5.31 29.49
CA LYS A 211 -0.09 5.18 28.15
C LYS A 211 0.06 3.74 27.66
N SER A 212 1.17 3.08 27.95
CA SER A 212 1.41 1.68 27.65
C SER A 212 0.34 0.79 28.29
N ILE A 213 0.11 0.93 29.60
CA ILE A 213 -0.93 0.20 30.34
C ILE A 213 -2.30 0.41 29.69
N ARG A 214 -2.69 1.66 29.41
CA ARG A 214 -3.99 1.96 28.78
C ARG A 214 -4.15 1.25 27.43
N SER A 215 -3.08 1.22 26.63
CA SER A 215 -3.09 0.56 25.34
C SER A 215 -3.25 -0.95 25.47
N TYR A 216 -2.49 -1.60 26.36
CA TYR A 216 -2.61 -3.04 26.59
C TYR A 216 -3.95 -3.41 27.25
N LEU A 217 -4.55 -2.56 28.11
CA LEU A 217 -5.91 -2.79 28.65
C LEU A 217 -6.97 -2.77 27.55
N LYS A 218 -6.86 -1.87 26.56
CA LYS A 218 -7.76 -1.91 25.38
C LYS A 218 -7.65 -3.26 24.64
N VAL A 219 -6.42 -3.79 24.48
CA VAL A 219 -6.25 -5.13 23.89
C VAL A 219 -6.98 -6.19 24.68
N VAL A 220 -6.82 -6.20 26.01
CA VAL A 220 -7.50 -7.14 26.90
C VAL A 220 -9.01 -7.06 26.73
N ASP A 221 -9.58 -5.84 26.69
CA ASP A 221 -11.01 -5.61 26.54
C ASP A 221 -11.53 -6.13 25.19
N ILE A 222 -10.80 -5.88 24.10
CA ILE A 222 -11.13 -6.41 22.77
C ILE A 222 -11.11 -7.94 22.81
N CYS A 223 -10.02 -8.54 23.28
CA CYS A 223 -9.86 -9.99 23.34
C CYS A 223 -11.00 -10.65 24.13
N ARG A 224 -11.40 -10.07 25.26
CA ARG A 224 -12.51 -10.58 26.08
C ARG A 224 -13.86 -10.44 25.38
N SER A 225 -14.11 -9.31 24.71
CA SER A 225 -15.39 -9.04 24.04
C SER A 225 -15.67 -9.99 22.88
N VAL A 226 -14.64 -10.43 22.16
CA VAL A 226 -14.75 -11.31 20.97
C VAL A 226 -14.34 -12.75 21.23
N GLY A 227 -13.92 -13.09 22.47
CA GLY A 227 -13.53 -14.44 22.85
C GLY A 227 -12.15 -14.89 22.33
N MET A 228 -11.25 -13.98 22.00
CA MET A 228 -9.86 -14.28 21.60
C MET A 228 -9.05 -14.66 22.84
N ARG A 229 -8.72 -15.93 23.01
CA ARG A 229 -7.97 -16.43 24.17
C ARG A 229 -6.49 -16.64 23.91
N THR A 230 -6.10 -16.87 22.66
CA THR A 230 -4.78 -17.39 22.27
C THR A 230 -3.59 -16.56 22.77
N ARG A 231 -3.70 -15.25 22.88
CA ARG A 231 -2.62 -14.38 23.37
C ARG A 231 -2.99 -13.59 24.63
N LEU A 232 -4.12 -13.89 25.24
CA LEU A 232 -4.64 -13.11 26.38
C LEU A 232 -3.69 -13.13 27.59
N SER A 233 -3.00 -14.25 27.84
CA SER A 233 -1.97 -14.38 28.87
C SER A 233 -0.82 -13.39 28.66
N TRP A 234 -0.33 -13.27 27.42
CA TRP A 234 0.72 -12.29 27.08
C TRP A 234 0.26 -10.84 27.26
N HIS A 235 -0.99 -10.53 26.95
CA HIS A 235 -1.52 -9.17 27.13
C HIS A 235 -1.66 -8.81 28.60
N TYR A 236 -2.10 -9.72 29.46
CA TYR A 236 -2.09 -9.50 30.91
C TYR A 236 -0.68 -9.36 31.46
N LEU A 237 0.29 -10.16 30.96
CA LEU A 237 1.70 -10.05 31.33
C LEU A 237 2.25 -8.65 31.00
N ASN A 238 1.95 -8.12 29.80
CA ASN A 238 2.39 -6.77 29.40
C ASN A 238 1.76 -5.67 30.26
N VAL A 239 0.47 -5.80 30.64
CA VAL A 239 -0.16 -4.86 31.59
C VAL A 239 0.55 -4.91 32.94
N GLY A 240 0.85 -6.10 33.45
CA GLY A 240 1.59 -6.30 34.70
C GLY A 240 2.98 -5.67 34.66
N ASN A 241 3.71 -5.84 33.53
CA ASN A 241 5.02 -5.22 33.33
C ASN A 241 4.96 -3.69 33.39
N GLY A 242 3.93 -3.07 32.82
CA GLY A 242 3.72 -1.63 32.91
C GLY A 242 3.53 -1.16 34.37
N TYR A 243 2.73 -1.86 35.16
CA TYR A 243 2.56 -1.57 36.59
C TYR A 243 3.84 -1.82 37.40
N LEU A 244 4.58 -2.88 37.06
CA LEU A 244 5.88 -3.16 37.67
C LEU A 244 6.87 -2.02 37.45
N ALA A 245 6.92 -1.48 36.22
CA ALA A 245 7.78 -0.34 35.88
C ALA A 245 7.41 0.94 36.66
N LEU A 246 6.14 1.09 37.03
CA LEU A 246 5.65 2.16 37.90
C LEU A 246 5.84 1.87 39.40
N SER A 247 6.48 0.73 39.75
CA SER A 247 6.61 0.24 41.12
C SER A 247 5.27 0.00 41.84
N ASP A 248 4.18 -0.17 41.08
CA ASP A 248 2.86 -0.55 41.59
C ASP A 248 2.76 -2.09 41.66
N TYR A 249 3.42 -2.63 42.67
CA TYR A 249 3.54 -4.10 42.85
C TYR A 249 2.21 -4.80 43.12
N GLU A 250 1.22 -4.11 43.66
CA GLU A 250 -0.11 -4.68 43.94
C GLU A 250 -0.88 -4.92 42.64
N ASN A 251 -0.97 -3.91 41.79
CA ASN A 251 -1.60 -4.04 40.49
C ASN A 251 -0.80 -4.96 39.56
N ALA A 252 0.55 -4.88 39.58
CA ALA A 252 1.40 -5.78 38.82
C ALA A 252 1.11 -7.24 39.16
N GLU A 253 1.13 -7.62 40.44
CA GLU A 253 0.82 -8.97 40.89
C GLU A 253 -0.58 -9.42 40.46
N ASN A 254 -1.60 -8.56 40.60
CA ASN A 254 -2.96 -8.88 40.17
C ASN A 254 -3.04 -9.23 38.67
N TYR A 255 -2.37 -8.47 37.81
CA TYR A 255 -2.38 -8.77 36.38
C TYR A 255 -1.51 -9.98 36.00
N PHE A 256 -0.40 -10.20 36.66
CA PHE A 256 0.39 -11.43 36.47
C PHE A 256 -0.40 -12.68 36.89
N ARG A 257 -1.16 -12.63 37.99
CA ARG A 257 -2.05 -13.73 38.38
C ARG A 257 -3.14 -13.98 37.32
N LYS A 258 -3.75 -12.93 36.76
CA LYS A 258 -4.69 -13.08 35.63
C LYS A 258 -4.01 -13.71 34.40
N ALA A 259 -2.73 -13.39 34.13
CA ALA A 259 -1.98 -14.02 33.05
C ALA A 259 -1.78 -15.53 33.30
N ILE A 260 -1.51 -15.92 34.54
CA ILE A 260 -1.37 -17.33 34.96
C ILE A 260 -2.70 -18.09 34.80
N ASP A 261 -3.80 -17.49 35.25
CA ASP A 261 -5.14 -18.12 35.28
C ASP A 261 -5.68 -18.42 33.87
N VAL A 262 -5.39 -17.55 32.88
CA VAL A 262 -5.88 -17.71 31.50
C VAL A 262 -4.90 -18.47 30.60
N ALA A 263 -3.68 -18.78 31.08
CA ALA A 263 -2.67 -19.45 30.28
C ALA A 263 -3.06 -20.91 29.98
N ASP A 264 -2.98 -21.26 28.71
CA ASP A 264 -3.16 -22.60 28.18
C ASP A 264 -1.81 -23.27 27.86
N ASP A 265 -1.84 -24.44 27.24
CA ASP A 265 -0.60 -25.18 26.88
C ASP A 265 0.27 -24.44 25.88
N GLN A 266 -0.28 -23.55 25.09
CA GLN A 266 0.47 -22.77 24.08
C GLN A 266 1.08 -21.49 24.65
N SER A 267 0.56 -21.00 25.77
CA SER A 267 1.03 -19.82 26.50
C SER A 267 1.89 -20.13 27.73
N GLN A 268 2.51 -21.31 27.79
CA GLN A 268 3.37 -21.73 28.92
C GLN A 268 4.52 -20.75 29.20
N GLN A 269 5.10 -20.12 28.15
CA GLN A 269 6.13 -19.10 28.36
C GLN A 269 5.58 -17.84 29.04
N ALA A 270 4.38 -17.38 28.64
CA ALA A 270 3.75 -16.25 29.31
C ALA A 270 3.41 -16.60 30.78
N ARG A 271 2.99 -17.85 31.04
CA ARG A 271 2.76 -18.35 32.41
C ARG A 271 4.05 -18.35 33.23
N ALA A 272 5.14 -18.86 32.67
CA ALA A 272 6.46 -18.86 33.31
C ALA A 272 6.93 -17.44 33.63
N GLY A 273 6.82 -16.52 32.66
CA GLY A 273 7.16 -15.12 32.87
C GLY A 273 6.29 -14.45 33.93
N ALA A 274 5.01 -14.76 33.96
CA ALA A 274 4.12 -14.24 34.99
C ALA A 274 4.50 -14.73 36.39
N TYR A 275 4.85 -16.03 36.57
CA TYR A 275 5.38 -16.53 37.85
C TYR A 275 6.66 -15.85 38.25
N ALA A 276 7.62 -15.69 37.32
CA ALA A 276 8.87 -15.03 37.59
C ALA A 276 8.64 -13.57 38.06
N ASN A 277 7.75 -12.84 37.41
CA ASN A 277 7.43 -11.45 37.75
C ASN A 277 6.63 -11.33 39.06
N VAL A 278 5.74 -12.30 39.38
CA VAL A 278 5.11 -12.35 40.72
C VAL A 278 6.18 -12.59 41.77
N GLY A 279 7.17 -13.46 41.52
CA GLY A 279 8.33 -13.67 42.38
C GLY A 279 9.12 -12.37 42.61
N LEU A 280 9.30 -11.57 41.54
CA LEU A 280 9.94 -10.25 41.65
C LEU A 280 9.09 -9.30 42.50
N CYS A 281 7.75 -9.28 42.36
CA CYS A 281 6.88 -8.48 43.24
C CYS A 281 7.03 -8.88 44.70
N TYR A 282 7.19 -10.17 45.00
CA TYR A 282 7.40 -10.65 46.36
C TYR A 282 8.81 -10.29 46.89
N LEU A 283 9.84 -10.33 46.03
CA LEU A 283 11.15 -9.83 46.38
C LEU A 283 11.09 -8.36 46.83
N GLU A 284 10.43 -7.50 46.03
CA GLU A 284 10.26 -6.09 46.37
C GLU A 284 9.42 -5.85 47.67
N LYS A 285 8.50 -6.79 47.98
CA LYS A 285 7.77 -6.78 49.25
C LYS A 285 8.55 -7.43 50.40
N LYS A 286 9.75 -7.93 50.17
CA LYS A 286 10.60 -8.67 51.12
C LYS A 286 10.03 -9.97 51.62
N GLU A 287 9.18 -10.60 50.80
CA GLU A 287 8.59 -11.91 51.05
C GLU A 287 9.44 -13.00 50.35
N TYR A 288 10.66 -13.20 50.85
CA TYR A 288 11.75 -13.93 50.18
C TYR A 288 11.43 -15.41 49.92
N ASP A 289 10.80 -16.10 50.87
CA ASP A 289 10.47 -17.54 50.71
C ASP A 289 9.50 -17.75 49.53
N GLN A 290 8.48 -16.92 49.42
CA GLN A 290 7.50 -16.96 48.34
C GLN A 290 8.15 -16.58 47.00
N ALA A 291 9.04 -15.61 47.01
CA ALA A 291 9.79 -15.23 45.81
C ALA A 291 10.62 -16.40 45.26
N LEU A 292 11.35 -17.11 46.15
CA LEU A 292 12.18 -18.28 45.76
C LEU A 292 11.32 -19.40 45.17
N GLU A 293 10.19 -19.74 45.80
CA GLU A 293 9.29 -20.80 45.29
C GLU A 293 8.82 -20.48 43.88
N LEU A 294 8.47 -19.22 43.61
CA LEU A 294 7.99 -18.76 42.31
C LEU A 294 9.10 -18.71 41.24
N PHE A 295 10.31 -18.29 41.60
CA PHE A 295 11.47 -18.34 40.72
C PHE A 295 11.79 -19.79 40.31
N ASP A 296 11.72 -20.73 41.28
CA ASP A 296 11.94 -22.16 41.00
C ASP A 296 10.86 -22.76 40.10
N LEU A 297 9.61 -22.33 40.29
CA LEU A 297 8.50 -22.76 39.44
C LEU A 297 8.65 -22.21 38.03
N ALA A 298 8.96 -20.90 37.89
CA ALA A 298 9.17 -20.24 36.60
C ALA A 298 10.33 -20.92 35.83
N GLU A 299 11.45 -21.13 36.47
CA GLU A 299 12.61 -21.79 35.85
C GLU A 299 12.27 -23.22 35.36
N ARG A 300 11.54 -24.02 36.17
CA ARG A 300 11.08 -25.34 35.73
C ARG A 300 10.20 -25.29 34.49
N LEU A 301 9.29 -24.32 34.41
CA LEU A 301 8.41 -24.14 33.27
C LEU A 301 9.19 -23.73 32.01
N TYR A 302 10.17 -22.84 32.14
CA TYR A 302 11.02 -22.42 31.03
C TYR A 302 11.87 -23.62 30.53
N ARG A 303 12.50 -24.37 31.43
CA ARG A 303 13.32 -25.56 31.08
C ARG A 303 12.47 -26.66 30.43
N ALA A 304 11.25 -26.87 30.84
CA ALA A 304 10.34 -27.84 30.22
C ALA A 304 10.08 -27.57 28.74
N LYS A 305 10.25 -26.31 28.29
CA LYS A 305 10.09 -25.92 26.90
C LYS A 305 11.42 -25.81 26.14
N SER A 306 12.43 -25.22 26.77
CA SER A 306 13.77 -25.04 26.17
C SER A 306 14.82 -24.85 27.26
N ASP A 307 15.95 -25.56 27.14
CA ASP A 307 17.12 -25.35 27.97
C ASP A 307 17.99 -24.16 27.53
N THR A 308 17.61 -23.47 26.43
CA THR A 308 18.36 -22.36 25.83
C THR A 308 17.68 -21.00 26.01
N ASP A 309 16.70 -20.88 26.91
CA ASP A 309 16.04 -19.62 27.22
C ASP A 309 16.89 -18.76 28.18
N PHE A 310 18.11 -18.48 27.74
CA PHE A 310 19.15 -17.83 28.56
C PHE A 310 18.77 -16.43 29.03
N TYR A 311 17.91 -15.72 28.27
CA TYR A 311 17.40 -14.42 28.69
C TYR A 311 16.60 -14.50 29.99
N ASN A 312 15.63 -15.41 30.06
CA ASN A 312 14.81 -15.57 31.26
C ASN A 312 15.57 -16.23 32.40
N PHE A 313 16.49 -17.16 32.12
CA PHE A 313 17.37 -17.73 33.15
C PHE A 313 18.29 -16.67 33.76
N SER A 314 18.87 -15.80 32.96
CA SER A 314 19.70 -14.69 33.45
C SER A 314 18.91 -13.76 34.39
N ASN A 315 17.67 -13.39 34.02
CA ASN A 315 16.82 -12.55 34.88
C ASN A 315 16.51 -13.23 36.22
N ILE A 316 16.07 -14.48 36.21
CA ILE A 316 15.74 -15.22 37.42
C ILE A 316 16.96 -15.36 38.35
N GLU A 317 18.13 -15.72 37.79
CA GLU A 317 19.35 -15.83 38.57
C GLU A 317 19.82 -14.48 39.13
N SER A 318 19.69 -13.40 38.37
CA SER A 318 19.98 -12.04 38.86
C SER A 318 19.04 -11.65 40.03
N TRP A 319 17.74 -11.94 39.95
CA TRP A 319 16.80 -11.68 41.04
C TRP A 319 17.04 -12.56 42.27
N ARG A 320 17.46 -13.84 42.10
CA ARG A 320 17.93 -14.65 43.21
C ARG A 320 19.20 -14.08 43.83
N GLY A 321 20.13 -13.55 43.02
CA GLY A 321 21.31 -12.86 43.51
C GLY A 321 20.94 -11.68 44.42
N ARG A 322 20.04 -10.78 43.97
CA ARG A 322 19.53 -9.68 44.79
C ARG A 322 18.83 -10.14 46.07
N LEU A 323 18.04 -11.21 45.98
CA LEU A 323 17.37 -11.79 47.15
C LEU A 323 18.35 -12.26 48.22
N TYR A 324 19.37 -13.01 47.83
CA TYR A 324 20.38 -13.47 48.78
C TYR A 324 21.29 -12.38 49.29
N ASP A 325 21.49 -11.32 48.52
CA ASP A 325 22.19 -10.09 48.97
C ASP A 325 21.38 -9.40 50.07
N GLU A 326 20.08 -9.17 49.88
CA GLU A 326 19.19 -8.62 50.93
C GLU A 326 19.10 -9.50 52.19
N LEU A 327 19.30 -10.80 52.05
CA LEU A 327 19.43 -11.72 53.18
C LEU A 327 20.83 -11.77 53.79
N ASN A 328 21.75 -10.91 53.36
CA ASN A 328 23.17 -10.90 53.79
C ASN A 328 23.89 -12.24 53.55
N ASN A 329 23.46 -13.02 52.59
CA ASN A 329 24.14 -14.27 52.19
C ASN A 329 24.95 -14.05 50.92
N THR A 330 26.07 -13.39 51.10
CA THR A 330 27.00 -12.98 50.05
C THR A 330 27.49 -14.13 49.19
N GLU A 331 27.75 -15.31 49.76
CA GLU A 331 28.23 -16.44 49.03
C GLU A 331 27.18 -16.90 47.99
N ARG A 332 25.95 -17.08 48.43
CA ARG A 332 24.85 -17.44 47.51
C ARG A 332 24.51 -16.32 46.51
N ALA A 333 24.50 -15.07 46.95
CA ALA A 333 24.28 -13.94 46.06
C ALA A 333 25.29 -13.98 44.91
N MET A 334 26.58 -14.16 45.21
CA MET A 334 27.62 -14.21 44.19
C MET A 334 27.46 -15.39 43.23
N GLN A 335 27.16 -16.60 43.75
CA GLN A 335 26.91 -17.78 42.90
C GLN A 335 25.78 -17.56 41.90
N HIS A 336 24.69 -16.90 42.31
CA HIS A 336 23.56 -16.59 41.43
C HIS A 336 23.93 -15.52 40.42
N TYR A 337 24.61 -14.44 40.83
CA TYR A 337 25.07 -13.41 39.91
C TYR A 337 26.04 -13.95 38.85
N GLU A 338 26.98 -14.84 39.23
CA GLU A 338 27.88 -15.48 38.27
C GLU A 338 27.15 -16.33 37.24
N ARG A 339 26.10 -17.08 37.65
CA ARG A 339 25.24 -17.81 36.71
C ARG A 339 24.46 -16.85 35.79
N ALA A 340 23.92 -15.76 36.34
CA ALA A 340 23.23 -14.74 35.57
C ALA A 340 24.16 -14.13 34.50
N LEU A 341 25.42 -13.80 34.88
CA LEU A 341 26.43 -13.31 33.93
C LEU A 341 26.75 -14.34 32.85
N ALA A 342 26.84 -15.64 33.22
CA ALA A 342 27.12 -16.69 32.26
C ALA A 342 26.01 -16.78 31.20
N TYR A 343 24.73 -16.78 31.62
CA TYR A 343 23.60 -16.79 30.70
C TYR A 343 23.54 -15.52 29.85
N ALA A 344 23.75 -14.34 30.41
CA ALA A 344 23.75 -13.09 29.66
C ALA A 344 24.88 -13.02 28.61
N ARG A 345 26.04 -13.66 28.88
CA ARG A 345 27.15 -13.79 27.91
C ARG A 345 26.79 -14.66 26.72
N GLU A 346 26.08 -15.78 26.94
CA GLU A 346 25.67 -16.68 25.85
C GLU A 346 24.79 -16.00 24.79
N ILE A 347 24.05 -14.96 25.19
CA ILE A 347 23.15 -14.20 24.29
C ILE A 347 23.69 -12.81 23.95
N GLU A 348 24.90 -12.49 24.39
CA GLU A 348 25.53 -11.16 24.21
C GLU A 348 24.61 -9.99 24.62
N ASP A 349 23.82 -10.17 25.72
CA ASP A 349 22.97 -9.11 26.24
C ASP A 349 23.77 -8.13 27.08
N TYR A 350 24.37 -7.14 26.41
CA TYR A 350 25.19 -6.12 27.05
C TYR A 350 24.43 -5.32 28.10
N LYS A 351 23.11 -5.13 27.95
CA LYS A 351 22.27 -4.43 28.94
C LYS A 351 22.19 -5.20 30.25
N GLN A 352 21.91 -6.52 30.17
CA GLN A 352 21.90 -7.39 31.35
C GLN A 352 23.28 -7.51 31.97
N LEU A 353 24.33 -7.70 31.16
CA LEU A 353 25.70 -7.76 31.63
C LEU A 353 26.10 -6.51 32.40
N ALA A 354 25.73 -5.32 31.92
CA ALA A 354 25.99 -4.05 32.62
C ALA A 354 25.23 -4.00 33.96
N SER A 355 23.94 -4.35 33.98
CA SER A 355 23.11 -4.33 35.19
C SER A 355 23.66 -5.28 36.28
N ILE A 356 23.92 -6.53 35.93
CA ILE A 356 24.41 -7.55 36.86
C ILE A 356 25.81 -7.17 37.38
N SER A 357 26.67 -6.64 36.50
CA SER A 357 28.01 -6.18 36.92
C SER A 357 27.94 -5.03 37.91
N LYS A 358 26.98 -4.13 37.77
CA LYS A 358 26.71 -3.05 38.71
C LYS A 358 26.30 -3.58 40.09
N ASP A 359 25.39 -4.56 40.12
CA ASP A 359 24.93 -5.17 41.37
C ASP A 359 26.07 -5.87 42.10
N ILE A 360 26.91 -6.64 41.35
CA ILE A 360 28.10 -7.28 41.91
C ILE A 360 29.11 -6.23 42.44
N ALA A 361 29.31 -5.13 41.70
CA ALA A 361 30.21 -4.06 42.16
C ALA A 361 29.73 -3.44 43.47
N ALA A 362 28.41 -3.24 43.62
CA ALA A 362 27.81 -2.76 44.86
C ALA A 362 28.03 -3.73 46.02
N LEU A 363 27.79 -5.05 45.78
CA LEU A 363 28.02 -6.08 46.78
C LEU A 363 29.48 -6.13 47.26
N TYR A 364 30.47 -6.06 46.37
CA TYR A 364 31.88 -5.99 46.74
C TYR A 364 32.24 -4.68 47.50
N ALA A 365 31.60 -3.57 47.14
CA ALA A 365 31.83 -2.29 47.87
C ALA A 365 31.31 -2.36 49.31
N GLU A 366 30.17 -3.05 49.56
CA GLU A 366 29.63 -3.28 50.90
C GLU A 366 30.54 -4.20 51.75
N LEU A 367 31.23 -5.13 51.08
CA LEU A 367 32.23 -5.99 51.71
C LEU A 367 33.59 -5.33 51.90
N GLU A 368 33.73 -4.03 51.60
CA GLU A 368 34.99 -3.31 51.59
C GLU A 368 36.09 -3.88 50.68
N ASP A 369 35.73 -4.79 49.75
CA ASP A 369 36.61 -5.28 48.70
C ASP A 369 36.63 -4.34 47.51
N PHE A 370 37.23 -3.19 47.68
CA PHE A 370 37.26 -2.12 46.68
C PHE A 370 38.00 -2.52 45.40
N ARG A 371 38.87 -3.54 45.44
CA ARG A 371 39.56 -4.02 44.25
C ARG A 371 38.58 -4.72 43.33
N ASN A 372 37.84 -5.70 43.80
CA ASN A 372 36.83 -6.40 43.02
C ASN A 372 35.67 -5.50 42.67
N ALA A 373 35.22 -4.60 43.59
CA ALA A 373 34.24 -3.57 43.29
C ALA A 373 34.64 -2.72 42.07
N TYR A 374 35.90 -2.27 42.01
CA TYR A 374 36.43 -1.50 40.90
C TYR A 374 36.47 -2.31 39.57
N GLU A 375 36.88 -3.57 39.62
CA GLU A 375 36.93 -4.45 38.43
C GLU A 375 35.53 -4.66 37.83
N TYR A 376 34.50 -4.90 38.66
CA TYR A 376 33.13 -5.04 38.21
C TYR A 376 32.51 -3.72 37.79
N GLN A 377 32.84 -2.61 38.43
CA GLN A 377 32.44 -1.26 37.99
C GLN A 377 33.04 -0.93 36.60
N LEU A 378 34.29 -1.34 36.35
CA LEU A 378 34.89 -1.19 35.03
C LEU A 378 34.20 -2.08 33.99
N MET A 379 33.82 -3.34 34.38
CA MET A 379 33.04 -4.21 33.53
C MET A 379 31.68 -3.61 33.20
N HIS A 380 30.94 -3.08 34.19
CA HIS A 380 29.69 -2.35 34.00
C HIS A 380 29.85 -1.26 32.94
N SER A 381 30.83 -0.35 33.11
CA SER A 381 31.06 0.75 32.18
C SER A 381 31.34 0.26 30.74
N ARG A 382 32.13 -0.80 30.60
CA ARG A 382 32.43 -1.39 29.27
C ARG A 382 31.18 -2.00 28.63
N MET A 383 30.36 -2.71 29.39
CA MET A 383 29.15 -3.34 28.87
C MET A 383 28.09 -2.28 28.53
N GLU A 384 27.99 -1.22 29.30
CA GLU A 384 27.15 -0.08 29.02
C GLU A 384 27.58 0.62 27.72
N GLU A 385 28.88 0.85 27.51
CA GLU A 385 29.44 1.38 26.28
C GLU A 385 29.09 0.50 25.06
N GLN A 386 29.29 -0.82 25.18
CA GLN A 386 28.92 -1.79 24.12
C GLN A 386 27.42 -1.76 23.81
N TYR A 387 26.57 -1.64 24.82
CA TYR A 387 25.13 -1.50 24.63
C TYR A 387 24.76 -0.23 23.87
N LEU A 388 25.38 0.91 24.22
CA LEU A 388 25.18 2.19 23.56
C LEU A 388 25.67 2.16 22.11
N GLU A 389 26.87 1.59 21.86
CA GLU A 389 27.36 1.38 20.49
C GLU A 389 26.41 0.51 19.65
N GLN A 390 25.84 -0.54 20.23
CA GLN A 390 24.88 -1.39 19.56
C GLN A 390 23.61 -0.63 19.18
N LEU A 391 23.12 0.25 20.07
CA LEU A 391 21.99 1.14 19.80
C LEU A 391 22.31 2.13 18.67
N GLU A 392 23.50 2.75 18.69
CA GLU A 392 23.92 3.68 17.64
C GLU A 392 24.05 2.99 16.28
N ARG A 393 24.65 1.82 16.22
CA ARG A 393 24.75 1.02 14.97
C ARG A 393 23.38 0.67 14.40
N ARG A 394 22.42 0.27 15.25
CA ARG A 394 21.04 0.03 14.82
C ARG A 394 20.41 1.29 14.23
N LYS A 395 20.61 2.43 14.87
CA LYS A 395 20.09 3.72 14.39
C LYS A 395 20.72 4.16 13.08
N GLN A 396 22.02 3.94 12.90
CA GLN A 396 22.72 4.21 11.63
C GLN A 396 22.20 3.31 10.51
N MET A 397 22.04 2.00 10.74
CA MET A 397 21.45 1.07 9.78
C MET A 397 20.02 1.50 9.37
N GLU A 398 19.21 1.95 10.33
CA GLU A 398 17.87 2.47 10.03
C GLU A 398 17.92 3.67 9.09
N LEU A 399 18.82 4.62 9.35
CA LEU A 399 18.99 5.81 8.51
C LEU A 399 19.45 5.44 7.09
N GLU A 400 20.34 4.46 6.98
CA GLU A 400 20.85 3.97 5.71
C GLU A 400 19.74 3.30 4.89
N ILE A 401 18.95 2.41 5.49
CA ILE A 401 17.80 1.76 4.85
C ILE A 401 16.76 2.80 4.39
N LYS A 402 16.46 3.81 5.24
CA LYS A 402 15.55 4.90 4.86
C LYS A 402 16.08 5.71 3.69
N TYR A 403 17.36 6.05 3.71
CA TYR A 403 17.99 6.80 2.63
C TYR A 403 17.94 6.04 1.31
N ASP A 404 18.25 4.73 1.33
CA ASP A 404 18.22 3.89 0.15
C ASP A 404 16.80 3.68 -0.39
N ALA A 405 15.81 3.52 0.49
CA ALA A 405 14.40 3.42 0.11
C ALA A 405 13.91 4.72 -0.54
N GLU A 406 14.21 5.89 0.05
CA GLU A 406 13.85 7.19 -0.51
C GLU A 406 14.52 7.44 -1.85
N LYS A 407 15.81 7.09 -1.99
CA LYS A 407 16.57 7.19 -3.24
C LYS A 407 15.96 6.31 -4.34
N LYS A 408 15.65 5.05 -4.04
CA LYS A 408 14.98 4.14 -5.00
C LYS A 408 13.62 4.67 -5.44
N LYS A 409 12.86 5.26 -4.51
CA LYS A 409 11.57 5.89 -4.80
C LYS A 409 11.73 7.07 -5.77
N GLN A 410 12.68 7.97 -5.50
CA GLN A 410 12.97 9.12 -6.37
C GLN A 410 13.44 8.67 -7.76
N GLU A 411 14.29 7.64 -7.85
CA GLU A 411 14.74 7.06 -9.12
C GLU A 411 13.56 6.46 -9.91
N ALA A 412 12.64 5.76 -9.24
CA ALA A 412 11.44 5.20 -9.86
C ALA A 412 10.49 6.29 -10.39
N GLU A 413 10.27 7.36 -9.61
CA GLU A 413 9.47 8.51 -10.02
C GLU A 413 10.09 9.22 -11.24
N LEU A 414 11.40 9.42 -11.24
CA LEU A 414 12.13 10.00 -12.36
C LEU A 414 12.02 9.15 -13.63
N LEU A 415 12.20 7.83 -13.52
CA LEU A 415 12.03 6.90 -14.64
C LEU A 415 10.62 6.91 -15.18
N GLN A 416 9.61 6.97 -14.33
CA GLN A 416 8.21 7.07 -14.73
C GLN A 416 7.92 8.38 -15.48
N LEU A 417 8.47 9.49 -15.00
CA LEU A 417 8.38 10.79 -15.68
C LEU A 417 9.03 10.75 -17.06
N GLN A 418 10.23 10.16 -17.16
CA GLN A 418 10.95 10.00 -18.45
C GLN A 418 10.15 9.11 -19.42
N ALA A 419 9.60 7.99 -18.96
CA ALA A 419 8.76 7.10 -19.76
C ALA A 419 7.52 7.82 -20.29
N THR A 420 6.84 8.60 -19.43
CA THR A 420 5.68 9.40 -19.83
C THR A 420 6.07 10.45 -20.87
N ARG A 421 7.20 11.13 -20.69
CA ARG A 421 7.71 12.12 -21.65
C ARG A 421 8.04 11.49 -23.02
N LEU A 422 8.67 10.33 -23.03
CA LEU A 422 8.95 9.58 -24.27
C LEU A 422 7.67 9.11 -24.96
N GLN A 423 6.66 8.67 -24.21
CA GLN A 423 5.35 8.31 -24.77
C GLN A 423 4.69 9.53 -25.42
N LEU A 424 4.68 10.69 -24.75
CA LEU A 424 4.15 11.93 -25.31
C LEU A 424 4.89 12.34 -26.58
N LYS A 425 6.23 12.24 -26.62
CA LYS A 425 7.04 12.53 -27.80
C LYS A 425 6.71 11.57 -28.97
N ALA A 426 6.56 10.28 -28.71
CA ALA A 426 6.19 9.29 -29.72
C ALA A 426 4.77 9.53 -30.27
N LEU A 427 3.83 9.94 -29.42
CA LEU A 427 2.45 10.29 -29.82
C LEU A 427 2.42 11.55 -30.69
N ARG A 428 3.28 12.55 -30.45
CA ARG A 428 3.39 13.77 -31.28
C ARG A 428 3.98 13.49 -32.64
N ALA A 429 4.93 12.56 -32.75
CA ALA A 429 5.63 12.23 -34.00
C ALA A 429 4.75 11.45 -35.01
N GLN A 430 3.52 11.08 -34.69
CA GLN A 430 2.59 10.39 -35.61
C GLN A 430 1.86 11.42 -36.52
N MET A 431 2.62 12.15 -37.36
CA MET A 431 2.04 12.97 -38.42
C MET A 431 1.22 12.13 -39.40
N ASN A 432 0.13 12.69 -39.93
CA ASN A 432 -0.73 12.02 -40.89
C ASN A 432 -0.05 11.90 -42.28
N PRO A 433 0.59 10.76 -42.64
CA PRO A 433 1.28 10.62 -43.94
C PRO A 433 0.33 10.81 -45.12
N HIS A 434 -0.96 10.53 -44.93
CA HIS A 434 -1.97 10.65 -45.97
C HIS A 434 -2.22 12.11 -46.37
N PHE A 435 -2.19 13.05 -45.43
CA PHE A 435 -2.28 14.49 -45.74
C PHE A 435 -1.09 14.92 -46.61
N MET A 436 0.13 14.45 -46.28
CA MET A 436 1.36 14.78 -47.07
C MET A 436 1.23 14.30 -48.53
N TYR A 437 0.81 13.04 -48.72
CA TYR A 437 0.64 12.49 -50.07
C TYR A 437 -0.46 13.24 -50.86
N ASN A 438 -1.59 13.58 -50.24
CA ASN A 438 -2.66 14.28 -50.89
C ASN A 438 -2.29 15.69 -51.32
N ALA A 439 -1.59 16.45 -50.46
CA ALA A 439 -1.11 17.79 -50.78
C ALA A 439 -0.10 17.76 -51.92
N LEU A 440 0.87 16.84 -51.89
CA LEU A 440 1.89 16.71 -52.94
C LEU A 440 1.25 16.30 -54.31
N ASN A 441 0.29 15.35 -54.30
CA ASN A 441 -0.40 14.96 -55.53
C ASN A 441 -1.23 16.13 -56.11
N ALA A 442 -1.87 16.94 -55.30
CA ALA A 442 -2.61 18.10 -55.75
C ALA A 442 -1.65 19.18 -56.32
N ILE A 443 -0.51 19.45 -55.69
CA ILE A 443 0.53 20.36 -56.21
C ILE A 443 1.07 19.83 -57.54
N GLN A 444 1.34 18.52 -57.70
CA GLN A 444 1.74 17.90 -58.93
C GLN A 444 0.71 18.11 -60.05
N HIS A 445 -0.59 18.01 -59.73
CA HIS A 445 -1.67 18.31 -60.72
C HIS A 445 -1.59 19.77 -61.22
N TYR A 446 -1.39 20.78 -60.37
CA TYR A 446 -1.21 22.18 -60.79
C TYR A 446 0.01 22.40 -61.68
N ILE A 447 1.12 21.67 -61.41
CA ILE A 447 2.33 21.68 -62.25
C ILE A 447 2.00 21.09 -63.65
N THR A 448 1.33 19.97 -63.71
CA THR A 448 0.99 19.29 -64.98
C THR A 448 -0.08 20.03 -65.77
N SER A 449 -0.95 20.80 -65.11
CA SER A 449 -1.94 21.69 -65.72
C SER A 449 -1.38 23.05 -66.17
N ASN A 450 -0.06 23.27 -66.10
CA ASN A 450 0.69 24.47 -66.47
C ASN A 450 0.33 25.72 -65.59
N GLU A 451 -0.20 25.53 -64.40
CA GLU A 451 -0.49 26.58 -63.42
C GLU A 451 0.67 26.77 -62.41
N ILE A 452 1.88 27.11 -62.98
CA ILE A 452 3.11 27.14 -62.25
C ILE A 452 3.09 28.11 -61.06
N SER A 453 2.45 29.27 -61.20
CA SER A 453 2.38 30.29 -60.15
C SER A 453 1.57 29.78 -58.94
N SER A 454 0.45 29.11 -59.18
CA SER A 454 -0.40 28.48 -58.16
C SER A 454 0.36 27.33 -57.46
N ALA A 455 1.00 26.48 -58.22
CA ALA A 455 1.82 25.38 -57.72
C ALA A 455 2.95 25.85 -56.81
N ALA A 456 3.69 26.91 -57.19
CA ALA A 456 4.76 27.50 -56.40
C ALA A 456 4.24 28.08 -55.08
N LYS A 457 3.10 28.78 -55.09
CA LYS A 457 2.47 29.35 -53.91
C LYS A 457 2.04 28.24 -52.93
N TYR A 458 1.39 27.19 -53.43
CA TYR A 458 0.91 26.08 -52.57
C TYR A 458 2.07 25.26 -52.03
N LEU A 459 3.13 25.04 -52.82
CA LEU A 459 4.33 24.35 -52.37
C LEU A 459 5.02 25.12 -51.23
N ALA A 460 5.11 26.45 -51.35
CA ALA A 460 5.68 27.30 -50.29
C ALA A 460 4.89 27.25 -48.98
N LYS A 461 3.53 27.30 -49.06
CA LYS A 461 2.67 27.18 -47.87
C LYS A 461 2.74 25.76 -47.28
N PHE A 462 2.76 24.73 -48.10
CA PHE A 462 2.90 23.36 -47.63
C PHE A 462 4.24 23.13 -46.92
N ALA A 463 5.35 23.64 -47.50
CA ALA A 463 6.66 23.56 -46.89
C ALA A 463 6.73 24.31 -45.56
N LYS A 464 6.05 25.49 -45.42
CA LYS A 464 5.91 26.21 -44.15
C LYS A 464 5.17 25.38 -43.12
N LEU A 465 4.03 24.83 -43.48
CA LEU A 465 3.20 23.99 -42.59
C LEU A 465 3.98 22.76 -42.09
N MET A 466 4.72 22.09 -42.99
CA MET A 466 5.53 20.94 -42.63
C MET A 466 6.66 21.30 -41.66
N ARG A 467 7.32 22.45 -41.86
CA ARG A 467 8.35 22.96 -40.95
C ARG A 467 7.75 23.30 -39.59
N GLN A 468 6.62 24.03 -39.53
CA GLN A 468 5.91 24.36 -38.31
C GLN A 468 5.52 23.07 -37.57
N SER A 469 4.98 22.06 -38.26
CA SER A 469 4.63 20.77 -37.69
C SER A 469 5.82 20.06 -37.07
N LEU A 470 7.01 20.11 -37.67
CA LEU A 470 8.25 19.57 -37.13
C LEU A 470 8.75 20.38 -35.92
N ASP A 471 8.82 21.70 -36.05
CA ASP A 471 9.30 22.59 -35.00
C ASP A 471 8.42 22.51 -33.75
N TYR A 472 7.09 22.41 -33.93
CA TYR A 472 6.14 22.31 -32.82
C TYR A 472 6.10 20.90 -32.22
N SER A 473 6.53 19.86 -32.93
CA SER A 473 6.54 18.49 -32.38
C SER A 473 7.44 18.32 -31.16
N ASP A 474 8.47 19.15 -31.02
CA ASP A 474 9.39 19.15 -29.89
C ASP A 474 8.95 20.06 -28.73
N LEU A 475 7.93 20.92 -28.94
CA LEU A 475 7.41 21.83 -27.94
C LEU A 475 6.20 21.22 -27.20
N GLU A 476 6.12 21.44 -25.90
CA GLU A 476 4.95 21.02 -25.10
C GLU A 476 3.79 22.00 -25.23
N ILE A 477 4.11 23.29 -25.27
CA ILE A 477 3.18 24.41 -25.29
C ILE A 477 3.64 25.37 -26.37
N ILE A 478 2.71 25.94 -27.14
CA ILE A 478 2.92 27.03 -28.08
C ILE A 478 1.92 28.14 -27.78
N SER A 479 2.17 29.38 -28.27
CA SER A 479 1.15 30.43 -28.16
C SER A 479 -0.09 30.05 -28.95
N LEU A 480 -1.27 30.53 -28.51
CA LEU A 480 -2.51 30.30 -29.23
C LEU A 480 -2.42 30.91 -30.62
N GLU A 481 -1.77 32.09 -30.78
CA GLU A 481 -1.48 32.72 -32.09
C GLU A 481 -0.81 31.72 -33.06
N LYS A 482 0.18 30.95 -32.61
CA LYS A 482 0.88 29.94 -33.44
C LYS A 482 -0.02 28.75 -33.80
N GLU A 483 -0.86 28.29 -32.86
CA GLU A 483 -1.84 27.24 -33.15
C GLU A 483 -2.89 27.71 -34.18
N LEU A 484 -3.35 28.95 -34.06
CA LEU A 484 -4.26 29.59 -35.02
C LEU A 484 -3.62 29.74 -36.41
N GLU A 485 -2.40 30.27 -36.49
CA GLU A 485 -1.65 30.39 -37.77
C GLU A 485 -1.50 29.02 -38.45
N PHE A 486 -1.18 27.97 -37.66
CA PHE A 486 -1.08 26.62 -38.18
C PHE A 486 -2.41 26.08 -38.70
N LEU A 487 -3.52 26.28 -37.95
CA LEU A 487 -4.87 25.86 -38.35
C LEU A 487 -5.33 26.58 -39.59
N GLU A 488 -5.06 27.91 -39.72
CA GLU A 488 -5.38 28.69 -40.89
C GLU A 488 -4.64 28.23 -42.15
N ASP A 489 -3.33 28.01 -42.05
CA ASP A 489 -2.53 27.49 -43.16
C ASP A 489 -2.99 26.05 -43.53
N TYR A 490 -3.36 25.21 -42.57
CA TYR A 490 -3.88 23.87 -42.80
C TYR A 490 -5.24 23.88 -43.53
N LEU A 491 -6.17 24.70 -43.06
CA LEU A 491 -7.51 24.85 -43.66
C LEU A 491 -7.42 25.48 -45.06
N TYR A 492 -6.56 26.47 -45.26
CA TYR A 492 -6.35 27.08 -46.56
C TYR A 492 -5.80 26.08 -47.60
N ILE A 493 -4.85 25.24 -47.21
CA ILE A 493 -4.30 24.20 -48.08
C ILE A 493 -5.41 23.21 -48.47
N ASN A 494 -6.24 22.78 -47.54
CA ASN A 494 -7.33 21.85 -47.83
C ASN A 494 -8.41 22.54 -48.73
N GLU A 495 -8.80 23.78 -48.47
CA GLU A 495 -9.74 24.53 -49.30
C GLU A 495 -9.29 24.61 -50.78
N LYS A 496 -8.03 24.99 -50.99
CA LYS A 496 -7.55 25.27 -52.35
C LYS A 496 -7.07 24.02 -53.09
N LEU A 497 -6.35 23.11 -52.40
CA LEU A 497 -5.71 21.97 -53.08
C LEU A 497 -6.66 20.75 -53.14
N ARG A 498 -7.47 20.53 -52.14
CA ARG A 498 -8.23 19.28 -52.05
C ARG A 498 -9.70 19.45 -52.45
N PHE A 499 -10.32 20.53 -52.04
CA PHE A 499 -11.71 20.74 -52.29
C PHE A 499 -12.00 21.69 -53.45
N GLU A 500 -10.96 22.25 -54.08
CA GLU A 500 -11.10 23.14 -55.25
C GLU A 500 -12.12 24.29 -55.03
N GLY A 501 -12.10 24.87 -53.85
CA GLY A 501 -13.06 25.95 -53.43
C GLY A 501 -14.46 25.47 -52.99
N ARG A 502 -14.70 24.15 -52.87
CA ARG A 502 -15.95 23.59 -52.33
C ARG A 502 -15.97 23.52 -50.79
N LEU A 503 -14.90 23.88 -50.13
CA LEU A 503 -14.77 24.03 -48.68
C LEU A 503 -14.71 25.51 -48.35
N SER A 504 -15.48 25.93 -47.36
CA SER A 504 -15.33 27.23 -46.70
C SER A 504 -15.08 27.03 -45.22
N TYR A 505 -14.35 27.93 -44.61
CA TYR A 505 -14.06 27.84 -43.18
C TYR A 505 -14.12 29.23 -42.53
N ASN A 506 -14.33 29.23 -41.20
CA ASN A 506 -14.26 30.42 -40.37
C ASN A 506 -13.55 30.05 -39.03
N ILE A 507 -12.61 30.92 -38.61
CA ILE A 507 -11.97 30.84 -37.30
C ILE A 507 -12.34 32.10 -36.55
N GLU A 508 -12.92 31.94 -35.39
CA GLU A 508 -13.38 33.02 -34.51
C GLU A 508 -12.71 32.89 -33.15
N VAL A 509 -12.14 33.96 -32.63
CA VAL A 509 -11.53 34.03 -31.31
C VAL A 509 -12.24 35.13 -30.52
N ASP A 510 -12.55 34.88 -29.26
CA ASP A 510 -13.16 35.85 -28.38
C ASP A 510 -12.20 37.02 -28.14
N ASP A 511 -12.72 38.25 -28.18
CA ASP A 511 -11.96 39.47 -27.97
C ASP A 511 -11.29 39.57 -26.59
N GLU A 512 -11.72 38.75 -25.61
CA GLU A 512 -11.13 38.65 -24.27
C GLU A 512 -9.89 37.76 -24.22
N ILE A 513 -9.55 37.02 -25.32
CA ILE A 513 -8.44 36.11 -25.39
C ILE A 513 -7.20 36.81 -25.97
N GLU A 514 -6.15 36.92 -25.18
CA GLU A 514 -4.83 37.45 -25.62
C GLU A 514 -3.99 36.31 -26.26
N GLU A 515 -4.09 36.18 -27.61
CA GLU A 515 -3.56 35.06 -28.39
C GLU A 515 -2.04 34.89 -28.30
N ASP A 516 -1.29 35.96 -28.12
CA ASP A 516 0.18 35.99 -28.07
C ASP A 516 0.76 35.62 -26.71
N ILE A 517 0.00 35.82 -25.62
CA ILE A 517 0.43 35.55 -24.25
C ILE A 517 -0.05 34.18 -23.78
N LEU A 518 -1.18 33.68 -24.25
CA LEU A 518 -1.76 32.43 -23.82
C LEU A 518 -1.14 31.22 -24.53
N GLY A 519 -0.59 30.30 -23.75
CA GLY A 519 -0.02 29.03 -24.21
C GLY A 519 -1.05 27.91 -24.19
N VAL A 520 -1.07 27.13 -25.28
CA VAL A 520 -1.89 25.92 -25.43
C VAL A 520 -1.03 24.71 -25.74
N PRO A 521 -1.48 23.48 -25.41
CA PRO A 521 -0.77 22.28 -25.80
C PRO A 521 -0.68 22.17 -27.32
N THR A 522 0.50 21.91 -27.84
CA THR A 522 0.81 21.86 -29.27
C THR A 522 -0.11 20.93 -30.04
N MET A 523 -0.66 21.37 -31.16
CA MET A 523 -1.47 20.59 -32.10
C MET A 523 -2.67 19.89 -31.41
N ILE A 524 -3.32 20.58 -30.46
CA ILE A 524 -4.43 19.99 -29.68
C ILE A 524 -5.75 20.02 -30.45
N VAL A 525 -5.95 21.04 -31.29
CA VAL A 525 -7.19 21.24 -32.07
C VAL A 525 -7.11 20.57 -33.45
N GLN A 526 -5.93 20.50 -34.04
CA GLN A 526 -5.71 19.93 -35.37
C GLN A 526 -6.38 18.57 -35.62
N PRO A 527 -6.32 17.54 -34.74
CA PRO A 527 -6.94 16.23 -35.02
C PRO A 527 -8.47 16.28 -35.18
N TYR A 528 -9.12 17.26 -34.58
CA TYR A 528 -10.58 17.43 -34.69
C TYR A 528 -10.95 18.15 -35.97
N VAL A 529 -10.17 19.16 -36.40
CA VAL A 529 -10.29 19.80 -37.70
C VAL A 529 -9.99 18.82 -38.83
N GLU A 530 -8.95 17.99 -38.70
CA GLU A 530 -8.68 16.88 -39.63
C GLU A 530 -9.88 15.96 -39.75
N ASN A 531 -10.47 15.53 -38.64
CA ASN A 531 -11.64 14.63 -38.68
C ASN A 531 -12.86 15.27 -39.35
N ALA A 532 -13.11 16.54 -39.10
CA ALA A 532 -14.18 17.30 -39.75
C ALA A 532 -14.01 17.26 -41.29
N ILE A 533 -12.78 17.53 -41.77
CA ILE A 533 -12.45 17.55 -43.20
C ILE A 533 -12.48 16.15 -43.80
N GLU A 534 -11.74 15.19 -43.20
CA GLU A 534 -11.52 13.87 -43.74
C GLU A 534 -12.79 13.01 -43.71
N HIS A 535 -13.59 13.15 -42.69
CA HIS A 535 -14.71 12.28 -42.39
C HIS A 535 -16.08 12.95 -42.53
N GLY A 536 -16.17 14.21 -42.18
CA GLY A 536 -17.40 14.97 -42.26
C GLY A 536 -17.71 15.45 -43.68
N LEU A 537 -16.76 16.06 -44.35
CA LEU A 537 -16.97 16.87 -45.55
C LEU A 537 -16.59 16.21 -46.87
N ARG A 538 -15.90 15.07 -46.87
CA ARG A 538 -15.31 14.43 -48.05
C ARG A 538 -16.28 14.27 -49.23
N THR A 539 -17.56 13.98 -48.98
CA THR A 539 -18.59 13.72 -50.00
C THR A 539 -19.54 14.89 -50.21
N LYS A 540 -19.33 15.98 -49.50
CA LYS A 540 -20.21 17.14 -49.55
C LYS A 540 -19.77 18.14 -50.60
N LYS A 541 -20.76 18.77 -51.34
CA LYS A 541 -20.45 19.73 -52.38
C LYS A 541 -20.20 21.16 -51.85
N ASP A 542 -20.82 21.47 -50.69
CA ASP A 542 -20.70 22.77 -50.00
C ASP A 542 -20.32 22.51 -48.53
N GLY A 543 -19.04 22.19 -48.32
CA GLY A 543 -18.49 21.91 -47.00
C GLY A 543 -18.19 23.18 -46.22
N PHE A 544 -18.51 23.19 -44.93
CA PHE A 544 -18.20 24.27 -44.02
C PHE A 544 -17.64 23.78 -42.71
N VAL A 545 -16.53 24.41 -42.24
CA VAL A 545 -15.93 24.16 -40.93
C VAL A 545 -15.84 25.47 -40.19
N ARG A 546 -16.33 25.49 -38.94
CA ARG A 546 -16.17 26.60 -38.01
C ARG A 546 -15.30 26.16 -36.84
N VAL A 547 -14.33 26.99 -36.47
CA VAL A 547 -13.51 26.83 -35.27
C VAL A 547 -13.69 28.08 -34.43
N GLN A 548 -14.16 27.94 -33.20
CA GLN A 548 -14.40 29.06 -32.27
C GLN A 548 -13.61 28.82 -30.98
N PHE A 549 -13.00 29.86 -30.44
CA PHE A 549 -12.32 29.87 -29.17
C PHE A 549 -12.99 30.84 -28.24
N GLU A 550 -13.47 30.37 -27.09
CA GLU A 550 -14.15 31.14 -26.07
C GLU A 550 -13.47 30.97 -24.72
N LEU A 551 -13.40 31.99 -23.89
CA LEU A 551 -12.90 31.89 -22.55
C LEU A 551 -13.92 31.10 -21.70
N TYR A 552 -13.50 29.96 -21.12
CA TYR A 552 -14.36 29.10 -20.30
C TYR A 552 -14.26 29.44 -18.80
N ASP A 553 -13.02 29.55 -18.31
CA ASP A 553 -12.64 30.02 -16.98
C ASP A 553 -11.21 30.61 -17.04
N ASP A 554 -10.66 31.01 -15.87
CA ASP A 554 -9.36 31.69 -15.78
C ASP A 554 -8.18 30.80 -16.29
N ASP A 555 -8.33 29.49 -16.30
CA ASP A 555 -7.27 28.52 -16.65
C ASP A 555 -7.61 27.67 -17.90
N THR A 556 -8.77 27.91 -18.56
CA THR A 556 -9.29 27.02 -19.60
C THR A 556 -9.96 27.79 -20.74
N ILE A 557 -9.61 27.45 -21.97
CA ILE A 557 -10.29 27.88 -23.18
C ILE A 557 -11.20 26.75 -23.68
N LEU A 558 -12.44 27.10 -24.08
CA LEU A 558 -13.34 26.22 -24.81
C LEU A 558 -13.13 26.40 -26.31
N CYS A 559 -12.59 25.36 -26.96
CA CYS A 559 -12.52 25.32 -28.41
C CYS A 559 -13.67 24.51 -28.99
N ILE A 560 -14.40 25.07 -29.93
CA ILE A 560 -15.54 24.46 -30.60
C ILE A 560 -15.19 24.25 -32.06
N VAL A 561 -15.17 23.01 -32.50
CA VAL A 561 -15.00 22.63 -33.94
C VAL A 561 -16.34 22.09 -34.45
N GLU A 562 -16.94 22.79 -35.40
CA GLU A 562 -18.24 22.41 -35.99
C GLU A 562 -18.12 22.22 -37.50
N ASP A 563 -18.63 21.11 -38.02
CA ASP A 563 -18.73 20.82 -39.42
C ASP A 563 -20.23 20.66 -39.84
N ASN A 564 -20.54 20.95 -41.10
CA ASN A 564 -21.83 20.70 -41.69
C ASN A 564 -21.90 19.36 -42.45
N GLY A 565 -21.09 18.41 -42.06
CA GLY A 565 -20.85 17.14 -42.78
C GLY A 565 -22.01 16.14 -42.73
N ILE A 566 -21.68 14.89 -43.09
CA ILE A 566 -22.66 13.79 -43.18
C ILE A 566 -23.00 13.14 -41.82
N GLY A 567 -22.36 13.59 -40.73
CA GLY A 567 -22.48 13.03 -39.37
C GLY A 567 -21.74 11.72 -39.17
N ARG A 568 -21.48 11.39 -37.90
CA ARG A 568 -20.64 10.25 -37.51
C ARG A 568 -21.19 8.88 -37.90
N GLU A 569 -22.48 8.68 -37.77
CA GLU A 569 -23.17 7.43 -38.09
C GLU A 569 -23.01 7.06 -39.59
N LYS A 570 -23.30 8.01 -40.47
CA LYS A 570 -23.20 7.82 -41.93
C LYS A 570 -21.74 7.69 -42.39
N ALA A 571 -20.85 8.47 -41.79
CA ALA A 571 -19.41 8.34 -42.03
C ALA A 571 -18.87 6.96 -41.61
N ARG A 572 -19.39 6.37 -40.51
CA ARG A 572 -19.07 5.00 -40.06
C ARG A 572 -19.57 3.94 -41.01
N GLN A 573 -20.79 4.08 -41.52
CA GLN A 573 -21.37 3.14 -42.50
C GLN A 573 -20.60 3.12 -43.82
N LEU A 574 -20.19 4.29 -44.34
CA LEU A 574 -19.36 4.41 -45.54
C LEU A 574 -17.97 3.79 -45.37
N ARG A 575 -17.36 3.91 -44.18
CA ARG A 575 -16.10 3.22 -43.88
C ARG A 575 -16.18 1.70 -43.90
N MET A 576 -17.31 1.12 -43.48
CA MET A 576 -17.49 -0.33 -43.47
C MET A 576 -17.63 -0.91 -44.88
N GLN A 577 -18.02 -0.11 -45.88
CA GLN A 577 -18.23 -0.48 -47.26
C GLN A 577 -16.98 -0.36 -48.15
N ASP A 578 -15.94 0.34 -47.74
CA ASP A 578 -14.73 0.59 -48.54
C ASP A 578 -13.51 -0.14 -47.95
N PRO A 579 -12.95 -1.17 -48.60
CA PRO A 579 -11.83 -1.95 -48.10
C PRO A 579 -10.53 -1.16 -47.87
N GLN A 580 -10.33 -0.03 -48.55
CA GLN A 580 -9.17 0.85 -48.35
C GLN A 580 -9.21 1.58 -47.02
N TYR A 581 -10.35 1.68 -46.37
CA TYR A 581 -10.57 2.40 -45.12
C TYR A 581 -10.58 1.54 -43.83
N GLN A 582 -10.57 0.21 -43.97
CA GLN A 582 -10.56 -0.69 -42.78
C GLN A 582 -9.32 -0.56 -41.90
N ASN A 583 -8.21 -0.05 -42.43
CA ASN A 583 -6.96 0.11 -41.67
C ASN A 583 -6.77 1.50 -41.02
N HIS A 584 -7.63 2.46 -41.27
CA HIS A 584 -7.56 3.79 -40.64
C HIS A 584 -8.55 3.93 -39.46
N ARG A 585 -8.24 3.29 -38.32
CA ARG A 585 -8.81 3.74 -37.05
C ARG A 585 -8.37 5.18 -36.82
N SER A 586 -9.30 6.08 -36.47
CA SER A 586 -9.02 7.43 -36.00
C SER A 586 -8.20 7.36 -34.70
N LYS A 587 -6.89 7.15 -34.84
CA LYS A 587 -5.97 7.12 -33.68
C LYS A 587 -5.77 8.49 -33.07
N GLY A 588 -5.95 9.56 -33.87
CA GLY A 588 -5.65 10.94 -33.49
C GLY A 588 -6.49 11.45 -32.28
N THR A 589 -7.80 11.32 -32.33
CA THR A 589 -8.70 11.82 -31.25
C THR A 589 -8.50 11.10 -29.93
N ASN A 590 -8.32 9.78 -29.95
CA ASN A 590 -8.03 8.98 -28.74
C ASN A 590 -6.68 9.34 -28.12
N ILE A 591 -5.73 9.76 -28.95
CA ILE A 591 -4.42 10.26 -28.52
C ILE A 591 -4.54 11.62 -27.87
N THR A 592 -5.33 12.51 -28.47
CA THR A 592 -5.55 13.88 -27.97
C THR A 592 -6.34 13.87 -26.65
N GLU A 593 -7.36 13.02 -26.52
CA GLU A 593 -8.07 12.82 -25.24
C GLU A 593 -7.14 12.35 -24.13
N LYS A 594 -6.27 11.37 -24.43
CA LYS A 594 -5.27 10.91 -23.46
C LYS A 594 -4.23 11.99 -23.10
N ARG A 595 -3.84 12.83 -24.07
CA ARG A 595 -2.95 13.97 -23.81
C ARG A 595 -3.61 14.98 -22.87
N LEU A 596 -4.87 15.33 -23.12
CA LEU A 596 -5.64 16.21 -22.24
C LEU A 596 -5.79 15.64 -20.84
N GLN A 597 -6.08 14.35 -20.71
CA GLN A 597 -6.13 13.66 -19.41
C GLN A 597 -4.80 13.68 -18.66
N ILE A 598 -3.67 13.54 -19.37
CA ILE A 598 -2.32 13.60 -18.75
C ILE A 598 -2.00 15.04 -18.30
N LEU A 599 -2.37 16.05 -19.08
CA LEU A 599 -2.08 17.45 -18.77
C LEU A 599 -2.93 17.99 -17.61
N HIS A 600 -4.13 17.45 -17.41
CA HIS A 600 -5.03 17.79 -16.30
C HIS A 600 -4.83 16.94 -15.03
N HIS A 601 -3.67 16.37 -14.78
CA HIS A 601 -3.38 15.45 -13.66
C HIS A 601 -3.73 15.94 -12.25
N ALA A 602 -4.38 17.08 -12.09
CA ALA A 602 -4.77 17.68 -10.81
C ALA A 602 -6.30 17.78 -10.56
N LYS A 603 -7.16 17.42 -11.52
CA LYS A 603 -8.63 17.52 -11.30
C LYS A 603 -9.34 16.25 -11.75
N ASP A 604 -9.92 15.52 -10.80
CA ASP A 604 -10.74 14.31 -11.01
C ASP A 604 -11.98 14.60 -11.90
N ALA A 605 -12.19 13.71 -12.87
CA ALA A 605 -13.50 13.38 -13.50
C ALA A 605 -14.21 14.42 -14.39
N GLU A 606 -13.56 15.39 -15.02
CA GLU A 606 -14.20 16.17 -16.08
C GLU A 606 -14.02 15.59 -17.48
N VAL A 607 -15.09 15.62 -18.28
CA VAL A 607 -15.05 15.25 -19.71
C VAL A 607 -14.44 16.42 -20.48
N PHE A 608 -13.18 16.28 -20.92
CA PHE A 608 -12.47 17.35 -21.65
C PHE A 608 -12.85 17.46 -23.11
N VAL A 609 -13.48 16.46 -23.70
CA VAL A 609 -13.94 16.45 -25.09
C VAL A 609 -15.37 15.94 -25.16
N ASN A 610 -16.28 16.78 -25.63
CA ASN A 610 -17.68 16.45 -25.84
C ASN A 610 -17.99 16.48 -27.32
N THR A 611 -18.55 15.40 -27.90
CA THR A 611 -18.90 15.32 -29.31
C THR A 611 -20.41 15.21 -29.49
N ILE A 612 -21.01 16.14 -30.22
CA ILE A 612 -22.44 16.29 -30.43
C ILE A 612 -22.77 16.09 -31.91
N ASP A 613 -23.67 15.17 -32.23
CA ASP A 613 -24.19 15.00 -33.58
C ASP A 613 -25.29 16.02 -33.87
N LEU A 614 -25.06 16.88 -34.86
CA LEU A 614 -25.99 17.89 -35.28
C LEU A 614 -27.08 17.28 -36.18
N LYS A 615 -28.33 17.59 -35.91
CA LYS A 615 -29.50 17.12 -36.70
C LYS A 615 -30.28 18.29 -37.27
N SER A 616 -30.71 18.16 -38.50
CA SER A 616 -31.59 19.12 -39.12
C SER A 616 -32.93 19.19 -38.37
N LYS A 617 -33.35 20.39 -37.98
CA LYS A 617 -34.66 20.60 -37.31
C LYS A 617 -35.86 20.26 -38.19
N GLN A 618 -35.69 20.18 -39.53
CA GLN A 618 -36.77 19.94 -40.48
C GLN A 618 -36.89 18.46 -40.90
N THR A 619 -35.78 17.77 -41.04
CA THR A 619 -35.77 16.39 -41.59
C THR A 619 -35.34 15.33 -40.53
N GLY A 620 -34.78 15.73 -39.40
CA GLY A 620 -34.20 14.83 -38.38
C GLY A 620 -32.92 14.12 -38.84
N GLU A 621 -32.45 14.35 -40.07
CA GLU A 621 -31.22 13.75 -40.59
C GLU A 621 -29.97 14.43 -40.00
N ALA A 622 -28.86 13.67 -40.01
CA ALA A 622 -27.57 14.19 -39.56
C ALA A 622 -27.12 15.38 -40.45
N ASN A 623 -26.79 16.51 -39.86
CA ASN A 623 -26.39 17.74 -40.52
C ASN A 623 -25.05 18.30 -40.01
N GLY A 624 -24.14 17.38 -39.59
CA GLY A 624 -22.81 17.72 -39.14
C GLY A 624 -22.44 17.19 -37.76
N THR A 625 -21.25 17.60 -37.29
CA THR A 625 -20.75 17.27 -35.97
C THR A 625 -20.18 18.50 -35.30
N ARG A 626 -20.43 18.67 -33.99
CA ARG A 626 -19.82 19.67 -33.14
C ARG A 626 -18.99 18.99 -32.08
N VAL A 627 -17.73 19.39 -31.94
CA VAL A 627 -16.81 18.93 -30.93
C VAL A 627 -16.43 20.10 -30.03
N GLU A 628 -16.65 19.95 -28.75
CA GLU A 628 -16.30 20.91 -27.70
C GLU A 628 -15.08 20.37 -26.93
N ILE A 629 -14.01 21.17 -26.87
CA ILE A 629 -12.72 20.78 -26.30
C ILE A 629 -12.35 21.81 -25.23
N LYS A 630 -12.22 21.39 -23.99
CA LYS A 630 -11.68 22.21 -22.91
C LYS A 630 -10.16 22.10 -22.93
N ILE A 631 -9.48 23.20 -23.23
CA ILE A 631 -8.01 23.26 -23.41
C ILE A 631 -7.43 24.03 -22.21
N PRO A 632 -6.52 23.42 -21.42
CA PRO A 632 -5.82 24.16 -20.37
C PRO A 632 -4.87 25.17 -20.99
N ILE A 633 -4.84 26.38 -20.44
CA ILE A 633 -3.96 27.46 -20.84
C ILE A 633 -2.91 27.76 -19.79
N VAL A 634 -1.77 28.28 -20.24
CA VAL A 634 -0.67 28.70 -19.37
C VAL A 634 -0.15 30.03 -19.91
N GLU A 635 0.07 31.02 -19.06
CA GLU A 635 0.75 32.25 -19.50
C GLU A 635 2.19 31.96 -19.99
N ILE A 636 2.49 32.41 -21.21
CA ILE A 636 3.82 32.26 -21.79
C ILE A 636 4.56 33.61 -21.62
N GLN A 637 5.72 33.55 -20.97
CA GLN A 637 6.60 34.73 -20.99
C GLN A 637 7.11 34.95 -22.42
N VAL A 638 6.64 35.98 -23.08
CA VAL A 638 7.19 36.43 -24.37
C VAL A 638 8.62 36.88 -24.12
N LYS A 639 9.61 36.11 -24.66
CA LYS A 639 11.03 36.48 -24.65
C LYS A 639 11.36 37.36 -25.84
#